data_147384436ae11fa083822b83d9dd897f
#
_entry.id   147384436ae11fa083822b83d9dd897f
#
_cell.length_a   1.000
_cell.length_b   1.000
_cell.length_c   1.000
_cell.angle_alpha   90.00
_cell.angle_beta   90.00
_cell.angle_gamma   90.00
#
_symmetry.space_group_name_H-M   'P 1'
#
loop_
_entity.id
_entity.type
_entity.pdbx_description
1 polymer ?
#
loop_
_entity_poly.entity_id
_entity_poly.type
_entity_poly.pdbx_seq_one_letter_code
_entity_poly.pdbx_strand_id
1 'polypeptide(L)'
;MPDLKPINFSELKPPMNITVVTPEHGLAELSSFVAEKLVVGLDTETNWCGDFFFRKVRTIQVGDKTQQFVIDLLAFEKDLSETQGYYKMHESYKPIFDILTPMLCNNRVLKVGQNLSFEYMVLYWSFGIRIWHLYSTDLAERVIQAGRISLKKMSEFSMAAIVARRFGMQVSKEQQDKFNLTSPLTPEMIEYAAFDARMPLAIREHQLRELTADRLLSTAQIENDALGSYTDMHLNGMLCDGVRWMKRIDQVFAERIEQLKVLDAEFIPKVGRKDEQIDFVEMERREKVWREGFETPTDAEMKKAEEIRYTRDNAQKAVLRAELNALKKLRTEQKAEAKKSYMELQKKHTKFKTAVLKMEGESCLNYGSNDQLLAALKLFRGMSTLESAGDDHLLKYNDRPFVQTLRKYRMGKKDTGTYGKQWTEKWVDKACKEQGWVHPWDGRIHATFNQLEAETGRSSCSKPNMQNLTNDEAGEVHACFICDPPDPITGEENCLVTIDMSGAELRIIAEQANATSWIRAFALGHDVHSVSTEILEPEKWAAGTEAGCAYFEKDAEGNPKRQKCECKDHKKLRKHTKAINFLLCYGGGPSALADDLGITPERAKELMAQHEKAFPEVWAYLKRSGEDAQRLNEARDLYGRRRILPAPTFESAKEYYKSEHEDRLELSEEDQEKNLFNFKASQMREPTEAEEYSLTHREPSENEVRSAMKGLWGSIGRRGKNHCIQGSNASIIKRAMSCGFDAQGVPYLWHSLPKYKAKLLSMIHDELICQCPKRYGQQVAELVADAFRRAAAEVMKNVEMTAEWKISDRWEK
;
A
#
# COMPACT_ATOMS: atom_id res chain seq x y z
N MET A 1 14.47 24.66 16.29
CA MET A 1 15.42 24.22 15.25
C MET A 1 16.48 25.29 15.17
N PRO A 2 17.78 25.02 15.18
CA PRO A 2 18.77 26.03 14.86
C PRO A 2 18.51 26.44 13.40
N ASP A 3 18.43 27.74 13.15
CA ASP A 3 18.30 28.34 11.84
C ASP A 3 19.46 27.87 10.95
N LEU A 4 19.22 26.80 10.17
CA LEU A 4 20.10 26.42 9.09
C LEU A 4 19.98 27.55 8.06
N LYS A 5 21.00 28.38 7.95
CA LYS A 5 21.08 29.42 6.91
C LYS A 5 20.83 28.74 5.56
N PRO A 6 19.91 29.25 4.75
CA PRO A 6 19.76 28.77 3.38
C PRO A 6 21.11 28.88 2.68
N ILE A 7 21.54 27.82 2.03
CA ILE A 7 22.74 27.85 1.20
C ILE A 7 22.51 28.87 0.10
N ASN A 8 23.49 29.73 -0.05
CA ASN A 8 23.43 30.79 -1.07
C ASN A 8 23.48 30.15 -2.45
N PHE A 9 22.50 30.42 -3.31
CA PHE A 9 22.32 29.88 -4.64
C PHE A 9 23.53 30.01 -5.56
N SER A 10 24.41 31.02 -5.28
CA SER A 10 25.68 31.19 -5.97
C SER A 10 26.64 30.01 -5.80
N GLU A 11 26.48 29.20 -4.74
CA GLU A 11 27.31 28.00 -4.50
C GLU A 11 26.86 26.79 -5.33
N LEU A 12 25.63 26.79 -5.82
CA LEU A 12 25.09 25.77 -6.74
C LEU A 12 25.27 26.13 -8.23
N LYS A 13 25.77 27.33 -8.52
CA LYS A 13 26.03 27.86 -9.87
C LYS A 13 27.51 28.14 -10.18
N PRO A 14 28.45 27.22 -9.95
CA PRO A 14 29.63 27.27 -10.82
C PRO A 14 29.18 26.82 -12.21
N PRO A 15 29.84 27.26 -13.30
CA PRO A 15 29.58 26.69 -14.60
C PRO A 15 29.86 25.20 -14.50
N MET A 16 28.83 24.37 -14.81
CA MET A 16 28.98 22.93 -14.89
C MET A 16 29.64 22.58 -16.21
N ASN A 17 30.74 21.88 -16.14
CA ASN A 17 31.37 21.34 -17.34
C ASN A 17 30.59 20.07 -17.71
N ILE A 18 30.06 20.04 -18.92
CA ILE A 18 29.31 18.88 -19.45
C ILE A 18 30.07 18.34 -20.65
N THR A 19 30.44 17.07 -20.58
CA THR A 19 31.03 16.33 -21.70
C THR A 19 30.00 15.31 -22.20
N VAL A 20 29.58 15.45 -23.46
CA VAL A 20 28.76 14.42 -24.12
C VAL A 20 29.70 13.32 -24.62
N VAL A 21 29.45 12.11 -24.17
CA VAL A 21 30.30 10.95 -24.47
C VAL A 21 29.73 10.16 -25.63
N THR A 22 30.53 10.00 -26.69
CA THR A 22 30.25 9.17 -27.84
C THR A 22 31.46 8.27 -28.12
N PRO A 23 31.43 7.34 -29.09
CA PRO A 23 32.59 6.53 -29.43
C PRO A 23 33.83 7.34 -29.82
N GLU A 24 33.63 8.52 -30.38
CA GLU A 24 34.71 9.39 -30.88
C GLU A 24 35.12 10.47 -29.88
N HIS A 25 34.33 10.72 -28.85
CA HIS A 25 34.52 11.85 -27.91
C HIS A 25 34.27 11.49 -26.46
N GLY A 26 35.10 11.97 -25.55
CA GLY A 26 34.87 11.98 -24.10
C GLY A 26 35.21 10.68 -23.37
N LEU A 27 35.48 9.54 -24.04
CA LEU A 27 35.75 8.26 -23.39
C LEU A 27 37.00 8.29 -22.50
N ALA A 28 38.09 8.91 -22.97
CA ALA A 28 39.34 9.01 -22.21
C ALA A 28 39.18 9.88 -20.95
N GLU A 29 38.46 10.99 -21.08
CA GLU A 29 38.15 11.89 -19.95
C GLU A 29 37.27 11.18 -18.90
N LEU A 30 36.24 10.48 -19.35
CA LEU A 30 35.37 9.69 -18.48
C LEU A 30 36.17 8.60 -17.76
N SER A 31 37.03 7.88 -18.48
CA SER A 31 37.86 6.83 -17.90
C SER A 31 38.77 7.36 -16.77
N SER A 32 39.44 8.49 -17.04
CA SER A 32 40.25 9.16 -16.03
C SER A 32 39.45 9.63 -14.84
N PHE A 33 38.26 10.22 -15.09
CA PHE A 33 37.37 10.72 -14.06
C PHE A 33 36.90 9.59 -13.13
N VAL A 34 36.32 8.50 -13.66
CA VAL A 34 35.77 7.41 -12.84
C VAL A 34 36.82 6.64 -12.06
N ALA A 35 38.09 6.60 -12.55
CA ALA A 35 39.19 5.94 -11.87
C ALA A 35 39.57 6.61 -10.54
N GLU A 36 39.32 7.92 -10.40
CA GLU A 36 39.75 8.72 -9.24
C GLU A 36 38.63 8.97 -8.23
N LYS A 37 37.37 8.84 -8.64
CA LYS A 37 36.22 9.26 -7.80
C LYS A 37 35.75 8.19 -6.85
N LEU A 38 35.48 8.61 -5.62
CA LEU A 38 34.85 7.77 -4.56
C LEU A 38 33.37 8.07 -4.37
N VAL A 39 32.88 9.20 -4.90
CA VAL A 39 31.47 9.59 -4.86
C VAL A 39 31.10 10.17 -6.22
N VAL A 40 30.08 9.64 -6.84
CA VAL A 40 29.57 10.12 -8.14
C VAL A 40 28.05 10.26 -8.09
N GLY A 41 27.55 11.26 -8.84
CA GLY A 41 26.12 11.32 -9.20
C GLY A 41 25.83 10.30 -10.30
N LEU A 42 24.70 9.66 -10.25
CA LEU A 42 24.23 8.68 -11.23
C LEU A 42 22.77 8.94 -11.54
N ASP A 43 22.44 8.99 -12.82
CA ASP A 43 21.08 9.10 -13.32
C ASP A 43 20.97 8.43 -14.70
N THR A 44 19.76 8.14 -15.17
CA THR A 44 19.48 7.58 -16.49
C THR A 44 18.23 8.17 -17.10
N GLU A 45 18.27 8.45 -18.41
CA GLU A 45 17.07 8.80 -19.14
C GLU A 45 16.65 7.66 -20.06
N THR A 46 15.36 7.38 -20.11
CA THR A 46 14.76 6.31 -20.91
C THR A 46 13.69 6.86 -21.85
N ASN A 47 13.34 6.11 -22.88
CA ASN A 47 12.12 6.40 -23.62
C ASN A 47 10.89 6.23 -22.71
N TRP A 48 9.92 7.09 -22.89
CA TRP A 48 8.66 6.93 -22.17
C TRP A 48 7.90 5.69 -22.65
N CYS A 49 7.62 4.76 -21.73
CA CYS A 49 6.87 3.54 -22.01
C CYS A 49 6.06 3.18 -20.77
N GLY A 50 4.83 2.69 -20.94
CA GLY A 50 3.93 2.33 -19.84
C GLY A 50 4.43 1.21 -18.94
N ASP A 51 5.18 0.27 -19.52
CA ASP A 51 5.77 -0.87 -18.83
C ASP A 51 7.29 -0.74 -18.76
N PHE A 52 7.82 -1.04 -17.56
CA PHE A 52 9.25 -1.00 -17.28
C PHE A 52 10.06 -1.89 -18.22
N PHE A 53 9.64 -3.12 -18.47
CA PHE A 53 10.43 -4.11 -19.24
C PHE A 53 10.59 -3.76 -20.72
N PHE A 54 9.78 -2.84 -21.23
CA PHE A 54 9.91 -2.31 -22.60
C PHE A 54 10.69 -0.99 -22.67
N ARG A 55 11.08 -0.43 -21.52
CA ARG A 55 11.91 0.77 -21.49
C ARG A 55 13.31 0.47 -21.96
N LYS A 56 13.89 1.44 -22.67
CA LYS A 56 15.27 1.40 -23.17
C LYS A 56 16.02 2.61 -22.65
N VAL A 57 17.21 2.39 -22.18
CA VAL A 57 18.10 3.47 -21.70
C VAL A 57 18.55 4.29 -22.90
N ARG A 58 18.26 5.58 -22.85
CA ARG A 58 18.69 6.54 -23.89
C ARG A 58 20.02 7.18 -23.55
N THR A 59 20.17 7.61 -22.29
CA THR A 59 21.43 8.20 -21.79
C THR A 59 21.75 7.69 -20.39
N ILE A 60 23.03 7.69 -20.04
CA ILE A 60 23.54 7.48 -18.68
C ILE A 60 24.34 8.71 -18.30
N GLN A 61 24.08 9.23 -17.10
CA GLN A 61 24.77 10.40 -16.56
C GLN A 61 25.62 10.00 -15.36
N VAL A 62 26.90 10.39 -15.41
CA VAL A 62 27.85 10.18 -14.31
C VAL A 62 28.67 11.46 -14.11
N GLY A 63 28.83 11.89 -12.88
CA GLY A 63 29.63 13.09 -12.61
C GLY A 63 29.79 13.43 -11.14
N ASP A 64 30.40 14.58 -10.89
CA ASP A 64 30.46 15.22 -9.59
C ASP A 64 29.75 16.59 -9.64
N LYS A 65 29.98 17.46 -8.66
CA LYS A 65 29.34 18.77 -8.63
C LYS A 65 29.81 19.73 -9.72
N THR A 66 30.96 19.49 -10.34
CA THR A 66 31.64 20.39 -11.28
C THR A 66 31.72 19.85 -12.68
N GLN A 67 31.90 18.55 -12.83
CA GLN A 67 32.06 17.83 -14.09
C GLN A 67 30.94 16.79 -14.23
N GLN A 68 30.21 16.83 -15.35
CA GLN A 68 29.20 15.84 -15.70
C GLN A 68 29.47 15.23 -17.07
N PHE A 69 29.24 13.93 -17.18
CA PHE A 69 29.31 13.16 -18.40
C PHE A 69 27.92 12.68 -18.77
N VAL A 70 27.44 13.04 -19.96
CA VAL A 70 26.19 12.56 -20.53
C VAL A 70 26.54 11.57 -21.64
N ILE A 71 26.37 10.30 -21.38
CA ILE A 71 26.68 9.21 -22.31
C ILE A 71 25.46 9.02 -23.21
N ASP A 72 25.63 9.31 -24.52
CA ASP A 72 24.59 9.12 -25.54
C ASP A 72 24.67 7.70 -26.11
N LEU A 73 23.82 6.77 -25.64
CA LEU A 73 23.83 5.37 -26.09
C LEU A 73 23.44 5.23 -27.58
N LEU A 74 22.68 6.18 -28.15
CA LEU A 74 22.35 6.17 -29.58
C LEU A 74 23.57 6.40 -30.47
N ALA A 75 24.60 7.05 -29.95
CA ALA A 75 25.86 7.20 -30.65
C ALA A 75 26.67 5.88 -30.75
N PHE A 76 26.50 4.98 -29.79
CA PHE A 76 27.16 3.66 -29.77
C PHE A 76 26.39 2.61 -30.57
N GLU A 77 25.06 2.70 -30.57
CA GLU A 77 24.20 1.74 -31.25
C GLU A 77 22.91 2.43 -31.73
N LYS A 78 22.60 2.24 -33.00
CA LYS A 78 21.42 2.89 -33.62
C LYS A 78 20.09 2.23 -33.26
N ASP A 79 20.12 0.92 -32.97
CA ASP A 79 18.94 0.17 -32.59
C ASP A 79 18.93 -0.17 -31.09
N LEU A 80 18.55 0.80 -30.27
CA LEU A 80 18.43 0.62 -28.85
C LEU A 80 17.33 -0.37 -28.47
N SER A 81 16.34 -0.61 -29.36
CA SER A 81 15.23 -1.50 -29.06
C SER A 81 15.63 -2.96 -29.05
N GLU A 82 16.47 -3.36 -30.00
CA GLU A 82 16.89 -4.75 -30.18
C GLU A 82 18.10 -5.12 -29.32
N THR A 83 18.92 -4.11 -28.94
CA THR A 83 20.21 -4.35 -28.28
C THR A 83 20.18 -4.23 -26.76
N GLN A 84 19.06 -3.83 -26.17
CA GLN A 84 18.91 -3.70 -24.72
C GLN A 84 17.83 -4.62 -24.15
N GLY A 85 18.14 -5.28 -23.05
CA GLY A 85 17.23 -6.12 -22.29
C GLY A 85 17.75 -7.51 -21.98
N TYR A 86 16.98 -8.28 -21.24
CA TYR A 86 17.26 -9.68 -20.89
C TYR A 86 18.56 -9.91 -20.12
N TYR A 87 19.00 -8.92 -19.32
CA TYR A 87 20.24 -8.99 -18.52
C TYR A 87 21.50 -9.24 -19.35
N LYS A 88 21.50 -8.78 -20.59
CA LYS A 88 22.56 -9.13 -21.54
C LYS A 88 23.19 -7.88 -22.16
N MET A 89 24.52 -7.79 -22.03
CA MET A 89 25.31 -6.74 -22.65
C MET A 89 25.51 -7.01 -24.16
N HIS A 90 25.10 -6.07 -25.01
CA HIS A 90 25.42 -6.09 -26.42
C HIS A 90 26.83 -5.55 -26.67
N GLU A 91 27.52 -6.08 -27.66
CA GLU A 91 28.95 -5.74 -27.93
C GLU A 91 29.16 -4.26 -28.24
N SER A 92 28.22 -3.60 -28.90
CA SER A 92 28.31 -2.17 -29.22
C SER A 92 28.49 -1.26 -28.01
N TYR A 93 27.97 -1.68 -26.83
CA TYR A 93 28.11 -0.92 -25.60
C TYR A 93 29.38 -1.26 -24.81
N LYS A 94 30.15 -2.25 -25.23
CA LYS A 94 31.34 -2.66 -24.51
C LYS A 94 32.36 -1.53 -24.28
N PRO A 95 32.64 -0.64 -25.24
CA PRO A 95 33.59 0.45 -25.01
C PRO A 95 33.27 1.35 -23.85
N ILE A 96 31.97 1.61 -23.62
CA ILE A 96 31.54 2.46 -22.51
C ILE A 96 31.42 1.67 -21.19
N PHE A 97 30.94 0.42 -21.24
CA PHE A 97 30.77 -0.36 -20.00
C PHE A 97 32.07 -0.98 -19.49
N ASP A 98 33.08 -1.14 -20.30
CA ASP A 98 34.45 -1.46 -19.83
C ASP A 98 35.00 -0.34 -18.91
N ILE A 99 34.54 0.91 -19.09
CA ILE A 99 34.83 2.05 -18.22
C ILE A 99 33.90 2.11 -17.02
N LEU A 100 32.59 1.99 -17.25
CA LEU A 100 31.59 2.21 -16.21
C LEU A 100 31.43 1.04 -15.24
N THR A 101 31.50 -0.21 -15.71
CA THR A 101 31.22 -1.40 -14.86
C THR A 101 32.18 -1.49 -13.66
N PRO A 102 33.50 -1.25 -13.79
CA PRO A 102 34.39 -1.26 -12.64
C PRO A 102 33.99 -0.25 -11.56
N MET A 103 33.45 0.91 -11.93
CA MET A 103 32.97 1.93 -10.99
C MET A 103 31.58 1.56 -10.42
N LEU A 104 30.64 1.16 -11.26
CA LEU A 104 29.26 0.83 -10.89
C LEU A 104 29.20 -0.35 -9.91
N CYS A 105 30.05 -1.36 -10.10
CA CYS A 105 30.13 -2.55 -9.26
C CYS A 105 31.15 -2.43 -8.10
N ASN A 106 31.76 -1.26 -7.90
CA ASN A 106 32.76 -1.05 -6.85
C ASN A 106 32.10 -0.61 -5.53
N ASN A 107 32.39 -1.34 -4.45
CA ASN A 107 31.89 -1.01 -3.12
C ASN A 107 32.58 0.21 -2.45
N ARG A 108 33.68 0.68 -3.02
CA ARG A 108 34.36 1.89 -2.54
C ARG A 108 33.84 3.17 -3.18
N VAL A 109 33.12 3.03 -4.31
CA VAL A 109 32.53 4.16 -5.01
C VAL A 109 31.04 4.27 -4.65
N LEU A 110 30.65 5.35 -4.00
CA LEU A 110 29.26 5.65 -3.67
C LEU A 110 28.58 6.28 -4.88
N LYS A 111 27.51 5.66 -5.36
CA LYS A 111 26.62 6.22 -6.39
C LYS A 111 25.45 6.91 -5.70
N VAL A 112 25.28 8.19 -5.99
CA VAL A 112 24.26 9.07 -5.41
C VAL A 112 23.26 9.46 -6.49
N GLY A 113 21.98 9.24 -6.29
CA GLY A 113 20.94 9.60 -7.25
C GLY A 113 19.57 9.77 -6.58
N GLN A 114 18.59 10.08 -7.39
CA GLN A 114 17.18 10.17 -6.97
C GLN A 114 16.46 8.92 -7.42
N ASN A 115 15.83 8.18 -6.48
CA ASN A 115 15.09 6.95 -6.79
C ASN A 115 15.95 5.88 -7.51
N LEU A 116 17.16 5.65 -6.99
CA LEU A 116 18.14 4.73 -7.59
C LEU A 116 17.66 3.27 -7.78
N SER A 117 16.49 2.92 -7.29
CA SER A 117 15.83 1.66 -7.65
C SER A 117 15.53 1.59 -9.15
N PHE A 118 15.23 2.72 -9.79
CA PHE A 118 15.00 2.79 -11.22
C PHE A 118 16.31 2.57 -12.00
N GLU A 119 17.42 3.27 -11.66
CA GLU A 119 18.73 3.11 -12.27
C GLU A 119 19.25 1.68 -12.11
N TYR A 120 19.07 1.10 -10.90
CA TYR A 120 19.41 -0.31 -10.68
C TYR A 120 18.63 -1.22 -11.64
N MET A 121 17.31 -1.04 -11.73
CA MET A 121 16.45 -1.86 -12.59
C MET A 121 16.85 -1.76 -14.05
N VAL A 122 17.01 -0.54 -14.59
CA VAL A 122 17.28 -0.37 -16.03
C VAL A 122 18.68 -0.85 -16.39
N LEU A 123 19.69 -0.62 -15.56
CA LEU A 123 21.06 -1.07 -15.80
C LEU A 123 21.17 -2.60 -15.68
N TYR A 124 20.51 -3.20 -14.73
CA TYR A 124 20.51 -4.65 -14.58
C TYR A 124 19.70 -5.33 -15.69
N TRP A 125 18.47 -4.88 -15.95
CA TRP A 125 17.62 -5.43 -17.00
C TRP A 125 18.22 -5.27 -18.40
N SER A 126 18.73 -4.07 -18.72
CA SER A 126 19.22 -3.76 -20.08
C SER A 126 20.61 -4.33 -20.37
N PHE A 127 21.48 -4.42 -19.34
CA PHE A 127 22.91 -4.71 -19.56
C PHE A 127 23.49 -5.79 -18.64
N GLY A 128 22.71 -6.34 -17.71
CA GLY A 128 23.18 -7.34 -16.75
C GLY A 128 24.05 -6.78 -15.62
N ILE A 129 24.08 -5.47 -15.41
CA ILE A 129 24.95 -4.80 -14.44
C ILE A 129 24.21 -4.59 -13.12
N ARG A 130 24.59 -5.32 -12.07
CA ARG A 130 24.08 -5.13 -10.71
C ARG A 130 24.91 -4.07 -10.00
N ILE A 131 24.33 -2.89 -9.82
CA ILE A 131 24.96 -1.78 -9.11
C ILE A 131 24.74 -1.89 -7.60
N TRP A 132 25.65 -1.41 -6.79
CA TRP A 132 25.53 -1.38 -5.34
C TRP A 132 26.37 -0.30 -4.69
N HIS A 133 26.30 -0.15 -3.37
CA HIS A 133 26.82 0.99 -2.62
C HIS A 133 26.17 2.28 -3.12
N LEU A 134 24.86 2.34 -2.88
CA LEU A 134 23.96 3.35 -3.37
C LEU A 134 23.55 4.33 -2.26
N TYR A 135 23.26 5.56 -2.62
CA TYR A 135 22.59 6.52 -1.77
C TYR A 135 21.46 7.17 -2.57
N SER A 136 20.25 6.70 -2.32
CA SER A 136 19.02 7.23 -2.92
C SER A 136 18.46 8.36 -2.06
N THR A 137 18.37 9.56 -2.66
CA THR A 137 17.97 10.77 -1.91
C THR A 137 16.53 10.74 -1.48
N ASP A 138 15.64 10.06 -2.20
CA ASP A 138 14.25 9.87 -1.79
C ASP A 138 14.12 8.97 -0.56
N LEU A 139 14.88 7.86 -0.48
CA LEU A 139 14.87 6.99 0.71
C LEU A 139 15.39 7.72 1.94
N ALA A 140 16.49 8.45 1.80
CA ALA A 140 17.03 9.28 2.87
C ALA A 140 16.02 10.36 3.33
N GLU A 141 15.33 11.01 2.37
CA GLU A 141 14.30 12.00 2.68
C GLU A 141 13.11 11.37 3.41
N ARG A 142 12.66 10.17 3.01
CA ARG A 142 11.59 9.44 3.69
C ARG A 142 11.96 9.10 5.14
N VAL A 143 13.21 8.71 5.38
CA VAL A 143 13.72 8.46 6.74
C VAL A 143 13.69 9.72 7.59
N ILE A 144 14.11 10.87 7.03
CA ILE A 144 14.11 12.16 7.72
C ILE A 144 12.69 12.64 8.02
N GLN A 145 11.76 12.50 7.07
CA GLN A 145 10.40 13.05 7.12
C GLN A 145 9.37 12.10 7.74
N ALA A 146 9.76 10.91 8.17
CA ALA A 146 8.84 9.91 8.70
C ALA A 146 7.96 10.47 9.84
N GLY A 147 6.66 10.50 9.62
CA GLY A 147 5.65 11.04 10.53
C GLY A 147 5.40 12.55 10.40
N ARG A 148 6.23 13.31 9.65
CA ARG A 148 5.96 14.72 9.27
C ARG A 148 5.18 14.81 7.97
N ILE A 149 5.59 14.00 6.98
CA ILE A 149 4.96 13.89 5.68
C ILE A 149 4.52 12.44 5.52
N SER A 150 3.30 12.21 5.06
CA SER A 150 2.82 10.85 4.81
C SER A 150 3.68 10.18 3.75
N LEU A 151 4.28 9.05 4.09
CA LEU A 151 5.14 8.28 3.20
C LEU A 151 4.40 7.73 1.97
N LYS A 152 3.06 7.70 1.99
CA LYS A 152 2.21 7.34 0.85
C LYS A 152 2.14 8.43 -0.23
N LYS A 153 2.46 9.68 0.11
CA LYS A 153 2.47 10.80 -0.84
C LYS A 153 3.76 10.80 -1.65
N MET A 154 3.87 9.92 -2.63
CA MET A 154 5.08 9.73 -3.45
C MET A 154 5.60 11.03 -4.08
N SER A 155 4.71 11.94 -4.51
CA SER A 155 5.06 13.24 -5.10
C SER A 155 5.89 14.12 -4.18
N GLU A 156 5.69 14.03 -2.86
CA GLU A 156 6.44 14.81 -1.85
C GLU A 156 7.91 14.39 -1.73
N PHE A 157 8.26 13.23 -2.26
CA PHE A 157 9.61 12.66 -2.26
C PHE A 157 10.25 12.69 -3.65
N SER A 158 9.61 13.35 -4.63
CA SER A 158 10.23 13.64 -5.92
C SER A 158 11.39 14.62 -5.77
N MET A 159 12.36 14.57 -6.68
CA MET A 159 13.49 15.52 -6.66
C MET A 159 13.02 16.97 -6.61
N ALA A 160 12.03 17.35 -7.41
CA ALA A 160 11.46 18.70 -7.41
C ALA A 160 10.90 19.10 -6.03
N ALA A 161 10.18 18.21 -5.34
CA ALA A 161 9.64 18.50 -4.02
C ALA A 161 10.75 18.60 -2.95
N ILE A 162 11.77 17.74 -3.03
CA ILE A 162 12.94 17.78 -2.14
C ILE A 162 13.72 19.07 -2.35
N VAL A 163 13.98 19.44 -3.60
CA VAL A 163 14.69 20.67 -3.96
C VAL A 163 13.91 21.92 -3.50
N ALA A 164 12.61 21.94 -3.74
CA ALA A 164 11.76 23.05 -3.26
C ALA A 164 11.81 23.19 -1.73
N ARG A 165 11.74 22.07 -1.02
CA ARG A 165 11.78 22.05 0.46
C ARG A 165 13.12 22.43 1.04
N ARG A 166 14.22 21.99 0.42
CA ARG A 166 15.58 22.18 0.96
C ARG A 166 16.28 23.43 0.48
N PHE A 167 15.97 23.87 -0.73
CA PHE A 167 16.67 24.97 -1.39
C PHE A 167 15.74 26.12 -1.81
N GLY A 168 14.41 25.98 -1.66
CA GLY A 168 13.45 27.01 -2.10
C GLY A 168 13.36 27.18 -3.62
N MET A 169 13.80 26.18 -4.39
CA MET A 169 13.88 26.24 -5.86
C MET A 169 12.76 25.43 -6.51
N GLN A 170 12.38 25.87 -7.72
CA GLN A 170 11.54 25.07 -8.62
C GLN A 170 12.40 24.41 -9.68
N VAL A 171 12.18 23.14 -9.92
CA VAL A 171 12.83 22.34 -10.98
C VAL A 171 11.79 22.02 -12.05
N SER A 172 12.10 22.35 -13.31
CA SER A 172 11.26 22.01 -14.46
C SER A 172 11.42 20.55 -14.83
N LYS A 173 10.34 19.92 -15.24
CA LYS A 173 10.32 18.54 -15.79
C LYS A 173 10.03 18.51 -17.29
N GLU A 174 10.04 19.64 -17.97
CA GLU A 174 9.62 19.78 -19.37
C GLU A 174 10.45 18.95 -20.35
N GLN A 175 11.67 18.55 -19.98
CA GLN A 175 12.55 17.76 -20.84
C GLN A 175 12.39 16.25 -20.62
N GLN A 176 11.87 15.81 -19.48
CA GLN A 176 11.79 14.39 -19.09
C GLN A 176 11.11 13.50 -20.14
N ASP A 177 10.01 13.95 -20.72
CA ASP A 177 9.22 13.18 -21.69
C ASP A 177 9.71 13.30 -23.14
N LYS A 178 10.79 14.08 -23.38
CA LYS A 178 11.33 14.31 -24.73
C LYS A 178 12.41 13.30 -25.14
N PHE A 179 12.95 12.54 -24.18
CA PHE A 179 13.92 11.51 -24.50
C PHE A 179 13.27 10.38 -25.28
N ASN A 180 13.83 10.12 -26.46
CA ASN A 180 13.36 9.09 -27.38
C ASN A 180 14.54 8.31 -27.99
N LEU A 181 14.25 7.27 -28.75
CA LEU A 181 15.25 6.33 -29.23
C LEU A 181 15.84 6.68 -30.62
N THR A 182 15.44 7.80 -31.23
CA THR A 182 15.77 8.08 -32.63
C THR A 182 16.32 9.48 -32.88
N SER A 183 15.91 10.47 -32.07
CA SER A 183 16.31 11.87 -32.29
C SER A 183 17.61 12.21 -31.57
N PRO A 184 18.44 13.11 -32.14
CA PRO A 184 19.63 13.64 -31.43
C PRO A 184 19.23 14.36 -30.14
N LEU A 185 20.16 14.38 -29.16
CA LEU A 185 19.98 15.16 -27.93
C LEU A 185 20.08 16.66 -28.24
N THR A 186 19.15 17.45 -27.68
CA THR A 186 19.25 18.92 -27.72
C THR A 186 20.10 19.43 -26.56
N PRO A 187 20.66 20.66 -26.66
CA PRO A 187 21.41 21.27 -25.55
C PRO A 187 20.61 21.30 -24.24
N GLU A 188 19.30 21.57 -24.30
CA GLU A 188 18.41 21.62 -23.11
C GLU A 188 18.22 20.23 -22.49
N MET A 189 18.15 19.18 -23.31
CA MET A 189 18.09 17.78 -22.81
C MET A 189 19.40 17.38 -22.13
N ILE A 190 20.56 17.79 -22.71
CA ILE A 190 21.88 17.54 -22.14
C ILE A 190 22.05 18.23 -20.78
N GLU A 191 21.66 19.50 -20.69
CA GLU A 191 21.71 20.27 -19.44
C GLU A 191 20.77 19.69 -18.39
N TYR A 192 19.57 19.28 -18.78
CA TYR A 192 18.59 18.64 -17.91
C TYR A 192 19.15 17.32 -17.33
N ALA A 193 19.64 16.42 -18.19
CA ALA A 193 20.20 15.14 -17.81
C ALA A 193 21.41 15.29 -16.86
N ALA A 194 22.32 16.24 -17.18
CA ALA A 194 23.46 16.53 -16.34
C ALA A 194 23.07 17.13 -14.97
N PHE A 195 21.98 17.92 -14.93
CA PHE A 195 21.44 18.48 -13.68
C PHE A 195 20.86 17.37 -12.78
N ASP A 196 20.14 16.39 -13.35
CA ASP A 196 19.48 15.33 -12.61
C ASP A 196 20.49 14.37 -11.94
N ALA A 197 21.68 14.16 -12.51
CA ALA A 197 22.78 13.44 -11.86
C ALA A 197 23.53 14.31 -10.82
N ARG A 198 23.61 15.62 -11.02
CA ARG A 198 24.35 16.55 -10.14
C ARG A 198 23.58 16.87 -8.86
N MET A 199 22.30 17.16 -8.97
CA MET A 199 21.47 17.69 -7.88
C MET A 199 21.38 16.75 -6.68
N PRO A 200 21.27 15.43 -6.83
CA PRO A 200 21.30 14.49 -5.71
C PRO A 200 22.55 14.58 -4.84
N LEU A 201 23.70 14.96 -5.39
CA LEU A 201 24.94 15.17 -4.61
C LEU A 201 24.78 16.34 -3.61
N ALA A 202 24.16 17.43 -4.04
CA ALA A 202 23.87 18.57 -3.17
C ALA A 202 22.79 18.24 -2.13
N ILE A 203 21.73 17.53 -2.52
CA ILE A 203 20.68 17.04 -1.62
C ILE A 203 21.30 16.17 -0.51
N ARG A 204 22.15 15.21 -0.88
CA ARG A 204 22.84 14.31 0.06
C ARG A 204 23.60 15.07 1.14
N GLU A 205 24.32 16.12 0.80
CA GLU A 205 25.08 16.90 1.80
C GLU A 205 24.17 17.53 2.86
N HIS A 206 23.00 18.02 2.44
CA HIS A 206 21.99 18.53 3.37
C HIS A 206 21.40 17.42 4.23
N GLN A 207 21.03 16.31 3.61
CA GLN A 207 20.47 15.17 4.30
C GLN A 207 21.43 14.58 5.32
N LEU A 208 22.73 14.46 5.00
CA LEU A 208 23.72 13.92 5.93
C LEU A 208 23.83 14.73 7.24
N ARG A 209 23.67 16.06 7.18
CA ARG A 209 23.68 16.91 8.38
C ARG A 209 22.49 16.55 9.30
N GLU A 210 21.29 16.44 8.75
CA GLU A 210 20.09 16.07 9.50
C GLU A 210 20.14 14.63 9.99
N LEU A 211 20.51 13.69 9.12
CA LEU A 211 20.67 12.27 9.49
C LEU A 211 21.66 12.09 10.65
N THR A 212 22.74 12.87 10.66
CA THR A 212 23.73 12.85 11.74
C THR A 212 23.17 13.46 13.02
N ALA A 213 22.57 14.66 12.93
CA ALA A 213 22.00 15.36 14.07
C ALA A 213 20.87 14.54 14.73
N ASP A 214 20.06 13.88 13.94
CA ASP A 214 18.91 13.08 14.39
C ASP A 214 19.27 11.61 14.68
N ARG A 215 20.52 11.20 14.52
CA ARG A 215 21.02 9.81 14.71
C ARG A 215 20.28 8.81 13.81
N LEU A 216 20.10 9.14 12.53
CA LEU A 216 19.37 8.35 11.54
C LEU A 216 20.27 7.77 10.44
N LEU A 217 21.61 7.94 10.52
CA LEU A 217 22.54 7.45 9.50
C LEU A 217 22.44 5.94 9.30
N SER A 218 22.38 5.14 10.38
CA SER A 218 22.23 3.69 10.29
C SER A 218 20.93 3.28 9.63
N THR A 219 19.83 3.97 9.94
CA THR A 219 18.52 3.73 9.34
C THR A 219 18.55 4.03 7.83
N ALA A 220 19.12 5.18 7.44
CA ALA A 220 19.25 5.53 6.03
C ALA A 220 20.16 4.56 5.28
N GLN A 221 21.22 4.07 5.93
CA GLN A 221 22.09 3.04 5.35
C GLN A 221 21.34 1.72 5.15
N ILE A 222 20.58 1.22 6.14
CA ILE A 222 19.77 0.00 5.99
C ILE A 222 18.81 0.12 4.79
N GLU A 223 18.15 1.26 4.63
CA GLU A 223 17.28 1.47 3.48
C GLU A 223 18.05 1.43 2.15
N ASN A 224 19.17 2.13 2.05
CA ASN A 224 19.96 2.15 0.83
C ASN A 224 20.59 0.77 0.52
N ASP A 225 21.06 0.06 1.54
CA ASP A 225 21.65 -1.28 1.39
C ASP A 225 20.61 -2.34 0.99
N ALA A 226 19.34 -2.16 1.39
CA ALA A 226 18.24 -3.07 1.03
C ALA A 226 17.66 -2.81 -0.36
N LEU A 227 17.93 -1.66 -0.98
CA LEU A 227 17.36 -1.22 -2.25
C LEU A 227 17.49 -2.29 -3.34
N GLY A 228 18.69 -2.88 -3.50
CA GLY A 228 18.94 -3.92 -4.51
C GLY A 228 18.05 -5.15 -4.35
N SER A 229 17.78 -5.58 -3.12
CA SER A 229 16.90 -6.73 -2.85
C SER A 229 15.44 -6.48 -3.19
N TYR A 230 14.91 -5.29 -2.89
CA TYR A 230 13.57 -4.89 -3.30
C TYR A 230 13.43 -4.81 -4.82
N THR A 231 14.45 -4.32 -5.47
CA THR A 231 14.51 -4.24 -6.94
C THR A 231 14.62 -5.63 -7.57
N ASP A 232 15.45 -6.52 -7.00
CA ASP A 232 15.58 -7.91 -7.44
C ASP A 232 14.25 -8.66 -7.35
N MET A 233 13.45 -8.49 -6.27
CA MET A 233 12.12 -9.09 -6.16
C MET A 233 11.20 -8.65 -7.29
N HIS A 234 11.20 -7.36 -7.64
CA HIS A 234 10.41 -6.87 -8.76
C HIS A 234 10.88 -7.47 -10.09
N LEU A 235 12.19 -7.51 -10.35
CA LEU A 235 12.75 -8.05 -11.58
C LEU A 235 12.60 -9.58 -11.70
N ASN A 236 12.74 -10.31 -10.59
CA ASN A 236 12.62 -11.76 -10.59
C ASN A 236 11.18 -12.24 -10.79
N GLY A 237 10.20 -11.55 -10.20
CA GLY A 237 8.78 -11.93 -10.27
C GLY A 237 8.47 -13.32 -9.72
N MET A 238 7.20 -13.68 -9.67
CA MET A 238 6.74 -15.00 -9.23
C MET A 238 5.94 -15.69 -10.34
N LEU A 239 6.28 -16.96 -10.62
CA LEU A 239 5.54 -17.77 -11.57
C LEU A 239 4.22 -18.24 -10.94
N CYS A 240 3.10 -18.08 -11.67
CA CYS A 240 1.78 -18.48 -11.22
C CYS A 240 1.24 -19.63 -12.08
N ASP A 241 0.79 -20.70 -11.42
CA ASP A 241 0.02 -21.79 -12.06
C ASP A 241 -1.39 -21.26 -12.40
N GLY A 242 -1.50 -20.72 -13.60
CA GLY A 242 -2.75 -20.11 -14.08
C GLY A 242 -3.90 -21.09 -14.18
N VAL A 243 -3.62 -22.38 -14.45
CA VAL A 243 -4.65 -23.41 -14.55
C VAL A 243 -5.26 -23.69 -13.18
N ARG A 244 -4.41 -23.87 -12.15
CA ARG A 244 -4.88 -24.07 -10.77
C ARG A 244 -5.61 -22.82 -10.25
N TRP A 245 -5.09 -21.62 -10.55
CA TRP A 245 -5.73 -20.38 -10.17
C TRP A 245 -7.14 -20.25 -10.73
N MET A 246 -7.31 -20.46 -12.03
CA MET A 246 -8.61 -20.39 -12.68
C MET A 246 -9.60 -21.43 -12.16
N LYS A 247 -9.15 -22.69 -11.98
CA LYS A 247 -9.98 -23.73 -11.39
C LYS A 247 -10.52 -23.34 -10.01
N ARG A 248 -9.65 -22.75 -9.17
CA ARG A 248 -10.06 -22.22 -7.87
C ARG A 248 -11.08 -21.10 -8.00
N ILE A 249 -10.84 -20.13 -8.87
CA ILE A 249 -11.75 -18.99 -9.08
C ILE A 249 -13.12 -19.46 -9.57
N ASP A 250 -13.16 -20.40 -10.50
CA ASP A 250 -14.42 -20.98 -11.01
C ASP A 250 -15.19 -21.69 -9.90
N GLN A 251 -14.49 -22.42 -9.01
CA GLN A 251 -15.11 -23.07 -7.86
C GLN A 251 -15.69 -22.02 -6.88
N VAL A 252 -14.92 -21.02 -6.48
CA VAL A 252 -15.40 -19.93 -5.59
C VAL A 252 -16.57 -19.18 -6.21
N PHE A 253 -16.54 -18.98 -7.54
CA PHE A 253 -17.64 -18.34 -8.25
C PHE A 253 -18.92 -19.18 -8.21
N ALA A 254 -18.82 -20.50 -8.44
CA ALA A 254 -19.96 -21.41 -8.34
C ALA A 254 -20.54 -21.45 -6.91
N GLU A 255 -19.69 -21.54 -5.89
CA GLU A 255 -20.11 -21.49 -4.49
C GLU A 255 -20.82 -20.18 -4.14
N ARG A 256 -20.35 -19.04 -4.66
CA ARG A 256 -21.01 -17.72 -4.49
C ARG A 256 -22.41 -17.69 -5.07
N ILE A 257 -22.63 -18.28 -6.25
CA ILE A 257 -23.95 -18.34 -6.88
C ILE A 257 -24.92 -19.09 -5.97
N GLU A 258 -24.51 -20.22 -5.40
CA GLU A 258 -25.36 -20.97 -4.45
C GLU A 258 -25.63 -20.17 -3.16
N GLN A 259 -24.62 -19.49 -2.64
CA GLN A 259 -24.79 -18.60 -1.46
C GLN A 259 -25.76 -17.44 -1.75
N LEU A 260 -25.71 -16.85 -2.96
CA LEU A 260 -26.65 -15.82 -3.39
C LEU A 260 -28.09 -16.34 -3.41
N LYS A 261 -28.34 -17.52 -3.94
CA LYS A 261 -29.68 -18.13 -3.94
C LYS A 261 -30.25 -18.25 -2.52
N VAL A 262 -29.41 -18.68 -1.57
CA VAL A 262 -29.81 -18.78 -0.15
C VAL A 262 -30.12 -17.39 0.45
N LEU A 263 -29.26 -16.41 0.19
CA LEU A 263 -29.46 -15.04 0.69
C LEU A 263 -30.70 -14.38 0.06
N ASP A 264 -30.90 -14.55 -1.26
CA ASP A 264 -32.06 -14.01 -1.97
C ASP A 264 -33.37 -14.65 -1.46
N ALA A 265 -33.40 -15.96 -1.24
CA ALA A 265 -34.54 -16.62 -0.63
C ALA A 265 -34.88 -16.07 0.77
N GLU A 266 -33.90 -15.62 1.52
CA GLU A 266 -34.06 -15.02 2.86
C GLU A 266 -34.54 -13.57 2.84
N PHE A 267 -34.07 -12.78 1.86
CA PHE A 267 -34.29 -11.33 1.86
C PHE A 267 -35.32 -10.83 0.84
N ILE A 268 -35.47 -11.44 -0.34
CA ILE A 268 -36.48 -11.02 -1.34
C ILE A 268 -37.89 -10.84 -0.75
N PRO A 269 -38.41 -11.76 0.09
CA PRO A 269 -39.74 -11.59 0.68
C PRO A 269 -39.90 -10.34 1.55
N LYS A 270 -38.78 -9.66 1.88
CA LYS A 270 -38.76 -8.52 2.83
C LYS A 270 -38.35 -7.22 2.16
N VAL A 271 -37.42 -7.28 1.20
CA VAL A 271 -36.89 -6.09 0.50
C VAL A 271 -37.34 -5.97 -0.94
N GLY A 272 -38.04 -6.99 -1.49
CA GLY A 272 -38.46 -7.05 -2.88
C GLY A 272 -37.33 -7.41 -3.86
N ARG A 273 -37.72 -7.55 -5.14
CA ARG A 273 -36.83 -7.82 -6.27
C ARG A 273 -36.34 -6.52 -6.88
N LYS A 274 -35.11 -6.49 -7.35
CA LYS A 274 -34.47 -5.30 -7.94
C LYS A 274 -35.15 -4.83 -9.24
N ASP A 275 -35.77 -5.72 -9.98
CA ASP A 275 -36.51 -5.43 -11.22
C ASP A 275 -37.88 -4.80 -10.97
N GLU A 276 -38.46 -4.98 -9.79
CA GLU A 276 -39.78 -4.45 -9.42
C GLU A 276 -39.76 -2.95 -9.08
N GLN A 277 -38.57 -2.36 -8.85
CA GLN A 277 -38.43 -0.96 -8.42
C GLN A 277 -38.13 0.03 -9.56
N ILE A 278 -38.03 -0.43 -10.81
CA ILE A 278 -37.72 0.42 -11.97
C ILE A 278 -38.95 0.63 -12.85
N ASP A 279 -39.51 1.82 -12.79
CA ASP A 279 -40.58 2.22 -13.70
C ASP A 279 -39.99 2.83 -14.98
N PHE A 280 -39.54 1.95 -15.89
CA PHE A 280 -39.02 2.33 -17.19
C PHE A 280 -40.10 2.98 -18.08
N VAL A 281 -41.34 2.57 -17.97
CA VAL A 281 -42.46 3.08 -18.77
C VAL A 281 -42.75 4.54 -18.43
N GLU A 282 -42.73 4.87 -17.12
CA GLU A 282 -42.94 6.26 -16.69
C GLU A 282 -41.77 7.16 -17.08
N MET A 283 -40.56 6.62 -17.10
CA MET A 283 -39.38 7.39 -17.55
C MET A 283 -39.43 7.69 -19.04
N GLU A 284 -39.73 6.71 -19.87
CA GLU A 284 -39.96 6.92 -21.33
C GLU A 284 -41.09 7.90 -21.58
N ARG A 285 -42.20 7.77 -20.83
CA ARG A 285 -43.33 8.67 -20.95
C ARG A 285 -42.95 10.13 -20.66
N ARG A 286 -42.20 10.38 -19.60
CA ARG A 286 -41.72 11.74 -19.23
C ARG A 286 -40.72 12.27 -20.24
N GLU A 287 -39.85 11.42 -20.74
CA GLU A 287 -38.88 11.80 -21.80
C GLU A 287 -39.61 12.23 -23.05
N LYS A 288 -40.59 11.47 -23.49
CA LYS A 288 -41.40 11.78 -24.65
C LYS A 288 -42.19 13.09 -24.50
N VAL A 289 -42.81 13.30 -23.35
CA VAL A 289 -43.52 14.55 -23.06
C VAL A 289 -42.57 15.75 -23.11
N TRP A 290 -41.36 15.62 -22.54
CA TRP A 290 -40.39 16.70 -22.58
C TRP A 290 -39.79 16.95 -23.96
N ARG A 291 -39.49 15.91 -24.73
CA ARG A 291 -38.87 16.08 -26.07
C ARG A 291 -39.87 16.50 -27.14
N GLU A 292 -41.03 15.85 -27.18
CA GLU A 292 -41.96 15.97 -28.26
C GLU A 292 -43.18 16.84 -27.94
N GLY A 293 -43.63 16.88 -26.71
CA GLY A 293 -44.89 17.50 -26.29
C GLY A 293 -44.99 19.02 -26.45
N PHE A 294 -43.84 19.70 -26.69
CA PHE A 294 -43.77 21.17 -26.81
C PHE A 294 -43.06 21.65 -28.10
N GLU A 295 -42.90 20.79 -29.09
CA GLU A 295 -42.20 21.18 -30.33
C GLU A 295 -43.07 22.01 -31.25
N THR A 296 -44.36 21.71 -31.28
CA THR A 296 -45.33 22.45 -32.12
C THR A 296 -46.02 23.56 -31.33
N PRO A 297 -46.36 24.70 -32.00
CA PRO A 297 -47.23 25.73 -31.37
C PRO A 297 -48.57 25.13 -30.98
N THR A 298 -49.14 25.58 -29.85
CA THR A 298 -50.50 25.15 -29.42
C THR A 298 -51.56 25.72 -30.33
N ASP A 299 -52.74 25.08 -30.36
CA ASP A 299 -53.89 25.59 -31.11
C ASP A 299 -54.23 27.03 -30.74
N ALA A 300 -54.09 27.39 -29.45
CA ALA A 300 -54.28 28.74 -28.97
C ALA A 300 -53.24 29.73 -29.58
N GLU A 301 -51.96 29.32 -29.67
CA GLU A 301 -50.92 30.15 -30.33
C GLU A 301 -51.17 30.30 -31.83
N MET A 302 -51.56 29.21 -32.48
CA MET A 302 -51.90 29.25 -33.92
C MET A 302 -53.09 30.16 -34.18
N LYS A 303 -54.18 30.02 -33.45
CA LYS A 303 -55.34 30.86 -33.53
C LYS A 303 -55.04 32.34 -33.29
N LYS A 304 -54.23 32.64 -32.29
CA LYS A 304 -53.87 34.00 -32.01
C LYS A 304 -52.94 34.58 -33.08
N ALA A 305 -52.05 33.81 -33.67
CA ALA A 305 -51.20 34.20 -34.80
C ALA A 305 -52.08 34.52 -36.04
N GLU A 306 -53.13 33.75 -36.27
CA GLU A 306 -54.09 33.98 -37.36
C GLU A 306 -54.90 35.25 -37.12
N GLU A 307 -55.42 35.49 -35.91
CA GLU A 307 -56.09 36.74 -35.51
C GLU A 307 -55.24 37.98 -35.81
N ILE A 308 -53.92 37.91 -35.48
CA ILE A 308 -52.94 39.00 -35.77
C ILE A 308 -52.79 39.21 -37.26
N ARG A 309 -52.88 38.17 -38.08
CA ARG A 309 -52.71 38.24 -39.54
C ARG A 309 -53.87 39.03 -40.21
N TYR A 310 -55.10 38.87 -39.68
CA TYR A 310 -56.29 39.49 -40.29
C TYR A 310 -56.69 40.80 -39.62
N THR A 311 -56.15 41.21 -38.49
CA THR A 311 -56.41 42.47 -37.84
C THR A 311 -55.69 43.62 -38.55
N ARG A 312 -56.50 44.73 -38.85
CA ARG A 312 -55.96 45.92 -39.53
C ARG A 312 -55.57 47.05 -38.54
N ASP A 313 -56.12 47.10 -37.35
CA ASP A 313 -55.89 48.12 -36.37
C ASP A 313 -54.51 47.80 -35.60
N ASN A 314 -53.64 48.78 -35.64
CA ASN A 314 -52.27 48.61 -35.02
C ASN A 314 -52.31 48.54 -33.49
N ALA A 315 -53.25 49.17 -32.82
CA ALA A 315 -53.37 49.13 -31.38
C ALA A 315 -53.83 47.74 -30.93
N GLN A 316 -54.86 47.21 -31.63
CA GLN A 316 -55.39 45.89 -31.38
C GLN A 316 -54.37 44.82 -31.73
N LYS A 317 -53.57 45.03 -32.80
CA LYS A 317 -52.46 44.15 -33.17
C LYS A 317 -51.40 44.06 -32.12
N ALA A 318 -51.08 45.18 -31.42
CA ALA A 318 -50.13 45.20 -30.31
C ALA A 318 -50.62 44.35 -29.14
N VAL A 319 -51.91 44.42 -28.80
CA VAL A 319 -52.52 43.62 -27.73
C VAL A 319 -52.45 42.15 -28.05
N LEU A 320 -52.89 41.74 -29.29
CA LEU A 320 -52.82 40.34 -29.75
C LEU A 320 -51.40 39.77 -29.77
N ARG A 321 -50.37 40.57 -30.09
CA ARG A 321 -48.96 40.18 -30.01
C ARG A 321 -48.48 39.96 -28.58
N ALA A 322 -48.94 40.78 -27.64
CA ALA A 322 -48.63 40.60 -26.21
C ALA A 322 -49.25 39.28 -25.69
N GLU A 323 -50.52 39.01 -26.08
CA GLU A 323 -51.20 37.75 -25.73
C GLU A 323 -50.49 36.51 -26.34
N LEU A 324 -50.08 36.58 -27.61
CA LEU A 324 -49.30 35.52 -28.26
C LEU A 324 -47.95 35.27 -27.57
N ASN A 325 -47.28 36.36 -27.19
CA ASN A 325 -46.01 36.26 -26.47
C ASN A 325 -46.22 35.65 -25.08
N ALA A 326 -47.32 35.94 -24.38
CA ALA A 326 -47.65 35.32 -23.10
C ALA A 326 -47.93 33.81 -23.27
N LEU A 327 -48.62 33.38 -24.34
CA LEU A 327 -48.82 31.95 -24.60
C LEU A 327 -47.51 31.23 -24.92
N LYS A 328 -46.63 31.84 -25.71
CA LYS A 328 -45.29 31.28 -26.01
C LYS A 328 -44.44 31.16 -24.74
N LYS A 329 -44.49 32.16 -23.84
CA LYS A 329 -43.81 32.12 -22.57
C LYS A 329 -44.34 30.97 -21.71
N LEU A 330 -45.66 30.82 -21.58
CA LEU A 330 -46.29 29.74 -20.83
C LEU A 330 -45.86 28.36 -21.37
N ARG A 331 -45.83 28.15 -22.69
CA ARG A 331 -45.34 26.90 -23.32
C ARG A 331 -43.87 26.65 -22.96
N THR A 332 -43.04 27.71 -22.95
CA THR A 332 -41.63 27.59 -22.57
C THR A 332 -41.46 27.19 -21.10
N GLU A 333 -42.27 27.77 -20.22
CA GLU A 333 -42.28 27.41 -18.80
C GLU A 333 -42.73 25.96 -18.57
N GLN A 334 -43.79 25.52 -19.25
CA GLN A 334 -44.27 24.14 -19.21
C GLN A 334 -43.23 23.17 -19.75
N LYS A 335 -42.50 23.51 -20.82
CA LYS A 335 -41.38 22.69 -21.33
C LYS A 335 -40.24 22.57 -20.32
N ALA A 336 -39.92 23.66 -19.63
CA ALA A 336 -38.88 23.68 -18.58
C ALA A 336 -39.28 22.79 -17.39
N GLU A 337 -40.57 22.85 -16.98
CA GLU A 337 -41.07 22.04 -15.89
C GLU A 337 -41.12 20.54 -16.27
N ALA A 338 -41.53 20.20 -17.47
CA ALA A 338 -41.47 18.83 -18.00
C ALA A 338 -40.04 18.31 -18.05
N LYS A 339 -39.09 19.14 -18.48
CA LYS A 339 -37.66 18.83 -18.46
C LYS A 339 -37.17 18.57 -17.04
N LYS A 340 -37.52 19.41 -16.09
CA LYS A 340 -37.12 19.26 -14.67
C LYS A 340 -37.63 17.94 -14.10
N SER A 341 -38.90 17.64 -14.31
CA SER A 341 -39.54 16.39 -13.87
C SER A 341 -38.87 15.14 -14.46
N TYR A 342 -38.49 15.17 -15.75
CA TYR A 342 -37.75 14.09 -16.39
C TYR A 342 -36.32 13.94 -15.76
N MET A 343 -35.60 15.06 -15.62
CA MET A 343 -34.25 15.04 -15.07
C MET A 343 -34.19 14.55 -13.64
N GLU A 344 -35.17 14.88 -12.80
CA GLU A 344 -35.30 14.36 -11.43
C GLU A 344 -35.50 12.84 -11.42
N LEU A 345 -36.39 12.32 -12.27
CA LEU A 345 -36.59 10.89 -12.40
C LEU A 345 -35.35 10.20 -12.98
N GLN A 346 -34.69 10.79 -13.96
CA GLN A 346 -33.45 10.30 -14.53
C GLN A 346 -32.33 10.25 -13.48
N LYS A 347 -32.22 11.28 -12.63
CA LYS A 347 -31.24 11.31 -11.55
C LYS A 347 -31.47 10.18 -10.53
N LYS A 348 -32.74 9.98 -10.13
CA LYS A 348 -33.12 8.84 -9.28
C LYS A 348 -32.81 7.51 -9.95
N HIS A 349 -33.14 7.37 -11.23
CA HIS A 349 -32.89 6.17 -12.03
C HIS A 349 -31.39 5.91 -12.19
N THR A 350 -30.56 6.93 -12.46
CA THR A 350 -29.11 6.77 -12.59
C THR A 350 -28.49 6.32 -11.27
N LYS A 351 -28.89 6.93 -10.14
CA LYS A 351 -28.47 6.48 -8.81
C LYS A 351 -28.89 5.02 -8.54
N PHE A 352 -30.12 4.68 -8.87
CA PHE A 352 -30.64 3.32 -8.73
C PHE A 352 -29.93 2.34 -9.67
N LYS A 353 -29.75 2.69 -10.95
CA LYS A 353 -29.02 1.87 -11.92
C LYS A 353 -27.57 1.61 -11.48
N THR A 354 -26.90 2.63 -10.98
CA THR A 354 -25.55 2.49 -10.44
C THR A 354 -25.52 1.59 -9.19
N ALA A 355 -26.54 1.67 -8.35
CA ALA A 355 -26.69 0.79 -7.19
C ALA A 355 -26.99 -0.65 -7.62
N VAL A 356 -27.92 -0.83 -8.56
CA VAL A 356 -28.32 -2.15 -9.13
C VAL A 356 -27.14 -2.87 -9.79
N LEU A 357 -26.25 -2.16 -10.50
CA LEU A 357 -25.04 -2.74 -11.10
C LEU A 357 -24.10 -3.35 -10.05
N LYS A 358 -24.17 -2.90 -8.81
CA LYS A 358 -23.40 -3.44 -7.68
C LYS A 358 -24.10 -4.59 -6.96
N MET A 359 -25.38 -4.85 -7.27
CA MET A 359 -26.16 -5.93 -6.70
C MET A 359 -26.01 -7.18 -7.58
N GLU A 360 -25.41 -8.21 -7.06
CA GLU A 360 -25.19 -9.46 -7.79
C GLU A 360 -26.40 -10.39 -7.74
N GLY A 361 -27.12 -10.38 -6.63
CA GLY A 361 -28.34 -11.17 -6.43
C GLY A 361 -29.61 -10.56 -7.04
N GLU A 362 -30.73 -11.25 -6.89
CA GLU A 362 -32.04 -10.80 -7.37
C GLU A 362 -32.77 -9.87 -6.38
N SER A 363 -32.30 -9.80 -5.12
CA SER A 363 -32.88 -8.89 -4.11
C SER A 363 -32.47 -7.43 -4.35
N CYS A 364 -33.27 -6.51 -3.83
CA CYS A 364 -32.95 -5.07 -3.81
C CYS A 364 -31.82 -4.70 -2.84
N LEU A 365 -31.14 -5.69 -2.27
CA LEU A 365 -30.10 -5.53 -1.27
C LEU A 365 -28.71 -5.79 -1.87
N ASN A 366 -27.80 -4.84 -1.73
CA ASN A 366 -26.40 -5.08 -2.05
C ASN A 366 -25.70 -5.76 -0.86
N TYR A 367 -25.48 -7.07 -0.94
CA TYR A 367 -24.81 -7.86 0.10
C TYR A 367 -23.35 -7.46 0.36
N GLY A 368 -22.75 -6.64 -0.50
CA GLY A 368 -21.43 -6.04 -0.30
C GLY A 368 -21.44 -4.70 0.45
N SER A 369 -22.61 -4.06 0.58
CA SER A 369 -22.75 -2.77 1.26
C SER A 369 -22.95 -2.95 2.76
N ASN A 370 -22.05 -2.38 3.58
CA ASN A 370 -22.19 -2.42 5.04
C ASN A 370 -23.45 -1.70 5.51
N ASP A 371 -23.78 -0.55 4.95
CA ASP A 371 -24.90 0.29 5.39
C ASP A 371 -26.25 -0.34 5.08
N GLN A 372 -26.43 -0.82 3.83
CA GLN A 372 -27.67 -1.52 3.44
C GLN A 372 -27.88 -2.81 4.24
N LEU A 373 -26.80 -3.58 4.42
CA LEU A 373 -26.86 -4.80 5.24
C LEU A 373 -27.16 -4.52 6.69
N LEU A 374 -26.52 -3.52 7.29
CA LEU A 374 -26.76 -3.14 8.66
C LEU A 374 -28.22 -2.80 8.90
N ALA A 375 -28.82 -1.99 8.03
CA ALA A 375 -30.23 -1.63 8.08
C ALA A 375 -31.13 -2.87 7.94
N ALA A 376 -30.86 -3.72 6.93
CA ALA A 376 -31.66 -4.92 6.68
C ALA A 376 -31.55 -5.95 7.83
N LEU A 377 -30.37 -6.16 8.39
CA LEU A 377 -30.14 -7.10 9.50
C LEU A 377 -30.82 -6.63 10.79
N LYS A 378 -30.80 -5.33 11.09
CA LYS A 378 -31.53 -4.76 12.22
C LYS A 378 -33.02 -4.91 12.06
N LEU A 379 -33.56 -4.53 10.89
CA LEU A 379 -35.02 -4.52 10.65
C LEU A 379 -35.60 -5.93 10.50
N PHE A 380 -34.93 -6.80 9.77
CA PHE A 380 -35.53 -8.06 9.32
C PHE A 380 -35.02 -9.30 10.04
N ARG A 381 -33.90 -9.18 10.78
CA ARG A 381 -33.23 -10.32 11.42
C ARG A 381 -33.07 -10.22 12.94
N GLY A 382 -33.68 -9.18 13.53
CA GLY A 382 -33.65 -8.99 14.99
C GLY A 382 -32.23 -8.77 15.54
N MET A 383 -31.33 -8.17 14.73
CA MET A 383 -29.96 -7.85 15.13
C MET A 383 -29.88 -6.37 15.55
N SER A 384 -30.78 -5.93 16.39
CA SER A 384 -30.92 -4.51 16.79
C SER A 384 -29.67 -3.90 17.42
N THR A 385 -28.84 -4.74 18.05
CA THR A 385 -27.58 -4.34 18.71
C THR A 385 -26.36 -4.38 17.77
N LEU A 386 -26.54 -4.79 16.50
CA LEU A 386 -25.45 -4.80 15.54
C LEU A 386 -25.02 -3.38 15.22
N GLU A 387 -23.76 -3.05 15.45
CA GLU A 387 -23.19 -1.71 15.22
C GLU A 387 -22.67 -1.51 13.79
N SER A 388 -22.20 -2.58 13.17
CA SER A 388 -21.68 -2.59 11.81
C SER A 388 -21.93 -3.94 11.14
N ALA A 389 -22.13 -3.96 9.83
CA ALA A 389 -22.17 -5.20 9.05
C ALA A 389 -20.76 -5.67 8.60
N GLY A 390 -19.67 -5.14 9.18
CA GLY A 390 -18.33 -5.66 9.00
C GLY A 390 -18.19 -7.10 9.47
N ASP A 391 -17.20 -7.83 8.95
CA ASP A 391 -17.02 -9.26 9.26
C ASP A 391 -16.81 -9.51 10.75
N ASP A 392 -16.04 -8.66 11.43
CA ASP A 392 -15.75 -8.73 12.87
C ASP A 392 -17.03 -8.63 13.71
N HIS A 393 -17.98 -7.77 13.32
CA HIS A 393 -19.26 -7.64 13.99
C HIS A 393 -20.21 -8.80 13.66
N LEU A 394 -20.20 -9.28 12.42
CA LEU A 394 -21.00 -10.44 12.01
C LEU A 394 -20.54 -11.74 12.67
N LEU A 395 -19.26 -11.85 13.00
CA LEU A 395 -18.69 -13.03 13.66
C LEU A 395 -19.39 -13.33 15.00
N LYS A 396 -19.86 -12.31 15.73
CA LYS A 396 -20.63 -12.44 16.98
C LYS A 396 -21.96 -13.21 16.81
N TYR A 397 -22.47 -13.26 15.58
CA TYR A 397 -23.71 -13.93 15.21
C TYR A 397 -23.48 -15.14 14.30
N ASN A 398 -22.25 -15.70 14.34
CA ASN A 398 -21.87 -16.82 13.46
C ASN A 398 -22.56 -18.15 13.81
N ASP A 399 -23.32 -18.20 14.91
CA ASP A 399 -24.24 -19.28 15.23
C ASP A 399 -25.45 -19.35 14.29
N ARG A 400 -25.74 -18.25 13.57
CA ARG A 400 -26.87 -18.16 12.63
C ARG A 400 -26.47 -18.60 11.23
N PRO A 401 -27.14 -19.62 10.62
CA PRO A 401 -26.76 -20.15 9.31
C PRO A 401 -26.69 -19.09 8.21
N PHE A 402 -27.62 -18.14 8.17
CA PHE A 402 -27.62 -17.09 7.15
C PHE A 402 -26.45 -16.13 7.31
N VAL A 403 -25.96 -15.88 8.54
CA VAL A 403 -24.76 -15.05 8.77
C VAL A 403 -23.52 -15.77 8.26
N GLN A 404 -23.43 -17.08 8.48
CA GLN A 404 -22.34 -17.90 7.92
C GLN A 404 -22.34 -17.83 6.39
N THR A 405 -23.52 -17.93 5.77
CA THR A 405 -23.68 -17.84 4.31
C THR A 405 -23.29 -16.44 3.81
N LEU A 406 -23.73 -15.38 4.49
CA LEU A 406 -23.39 -13.99 4.15
C LEU A 406 -21.89 -13.73 4.22
N ARG A 407 -21.24 -14.20 5.28
CA ARG A 407 -19.78 -14.07 5.45
C ARG A 407 -19.03 -14.83 4.37
N LYS A 408 -19.40 -16.08 4.07
CA LYS A 408 -18.82 -16.87 2.97
C LYS A 408 -19.00 -16.18 1.62
N TYR A 409 -20.18 -15.67 1.33
CA TYR A 409 -20.46 -14.91 0.11
C TYR A 409 -19.55 -13.69 -0.02
N ARG A 410 -19.41 -12.90 1.04
CA ARG A 410 -18.56 -11.69 1.04
C ARG A 410 -17.08 -12.02 0.87
N MET A 411 -16.60 -13.10 1.50
CA MET A 411 -15.26 -13.64 1.27
C MET A 411 -15.05 -14.03 -0.20
N GLY A 412 -15.94 -14.84 -0.76
CA GLY A 412 -15.89 -15.24 -2.15
C GLY A 412 -15.98 -14.06 -3.13
N LYS A 413 -16.75 -13.01 -2.79
CA LYS A 413 -16.81 -11.77 -3.57
C LYS A 413 -15.47 -11.02 -3.58
N LYS A 414 -14.80 -10.96 -2.44
CA LYS A 414 -13.44 -10.41 -2.34
C LYS A 414 -12.46 -11.23 -3.17
N ASP A 415 -12.51 -12.54 -3.06
CA ASP A 415 -11.63 -13.45 -3.80
C ASP A 415 -11.80 -13.30 -5.31
N THR A 416 -13.01 -13.36 -5.82
CA THR A 416 -13.26 -13.25 -7.27
C THR A 416 -13.10 -11.81 -7.82
N GLY A 417 -13.25 -10.79 -6.99
CA GLY A 417 -13.06 -9.39 -7.36
C GLY A 417 -11.62 -8.93 -7.28
N THR A 418 -10.95 -9.20 -6.15
CA THR A 418 -9.56 -8.76 -5.90
C THR A 418 -8.55 -9.74 -6.50
N TYR A 419 -8.82 -11.04 -6.38
CA TYR A 419 -7.97 -12.14 -6.81
C TYR A 419 -8.58 -12.93 -7.98
N GLY A 420 -9.26 -12.23 -8.88
CA GLY A 420 -9.95 -12.83 -10.01
C GLY A 420 -9.00 -13.28 -11.13
N LYS A 421 -9.58 -13.48 -12.32
CA LYS A 421 -8.88 -13.98 -13.50
C LYS A 421 -7.75 -13.07 -13.98
N GLN A 422 -7.78 -11.76 -13.67
CA GLN A 422 -6.71 -10.82 -14.01
C GLN A 422 -5.32 -11.25 -13.48
N TRP A 423 -5.26 -12.11 -12.48
CA TRP A 423 -4.00 -12.65 -11.95
C TRP A 423 -3.32 -13.64 -12.90
N THR A 424 -4.04 -14.20 -13.85
CA THR A 424 -3.53 -15.16 -14.83
C THR A 424 -3.60 -14.64 -16.26
N GLU A 425 -4.27 -13.51 -16.48
CA GLU A 425 -4.31 -12.84 -17.77
C GLU A 425 -2.97 -12.14 -18.02
N LYS A 426 -2.56 -12.13 -19.30
CA LYS A 426 -1.37 -11.39 -19.71
C LYS A 426 -1.58 -9.89 -19.53
N TRP A 427 -0.50 -9.21 -19.19
CA TRP A 427 -0.48 -7.76 -19.10
C TRP A 427 -0.81 -7.13 -20.46
N VAL A 428 -1.70 -6.15 -20.47
CA VAL A 428 -2.10 -5.40 -21.65
C VAL A 428 -1.92 -3.92 -21.35
N ASP A 429 -1.44 -3.13 -22.33
CA ASP A 429 -1.16 -1.71 -22.17
C ASP A 429 -2.40 -0.93 -21.67
N LYS A 430 -2.16 0.16 -20.90
CA LYS A 430 -3.16 1.02 -20.27
C LYS A 430 -4.25 1.56 -21.23
N ALA A 431 -4.00 1.53 -22.55
CA ALA A 431 -4.98 1.89 -23.55
C ALA A 431 -6.15 0.89 -23.64
N CYS A 432 -5.93 -0.38 -23.26
CA CYS A 432 -6.95 -1.40 -23.16
C CYS A 432 -7.37 -1.52 -21.70
N LYS A 433 -8.67 -1.40 -21.41
CA LYS A 433 -9.22 -1.41 -20.03
C LYS A 433 -9.07 -2.72 -19.26
N GLU A 434 -8.54 -3.76 -19.87
CA GLU A 434 -8.31 -5.08 -19.26
C GLU A 434 -6.81 -5.26 -19.01
N GLN A 435 -6.41 -5.19 -17.76
CA GLN A 435 -5.03 -5.41 -17.35
C GLN A 435 -4.93 -6.73 -16.59
N GLY A 436 -4.24 -7.71 -17.19
CA GLY A 436 -3.71 -8.87 -16.48
C GLY A 436 -2.44 -8.52 -15.71
N TRP A 437 -1.95 -9.47 -14.90
CA TRP A 437 -0.72 -9.31 -14.13
C TRP A 437 0.44 -10.18 -14.63
N VAL A 438 0.15 -11.18 -15.48
CA VAL A 438 1.19 -12.06 -16.03
C VAL A 438 1.95 -11.34 -17.15
N HIS A 439 3.24 -11.18 -16.95
CA HIS A 439 4.07 -10.46 -17.92
C HIS A 439 4.28 -11.29 -19.20
N PRO A 440 4.16 -10.68 -20.41
CA PRO A 440 4.18 -11.42 -21.66
C PRO A 440 5.56 -12.01 -22.03
N TRP A 441 6.67 -11.46 -21.49
CA TRP A 441 8.00 -11.91 -21.88
C TRP A 441 8.48 -13.16 -21.13
N ASP A 442 8.01 -13.38 -19.88
CA ASP A 442 8.45 -14.53 -19.07
C ASP A 442 7.33 -15.28 -18.36
N GLY A 443 6.09 -14.83 -18.47
CA GLY A 443 4.93 -15.47 -17.85
C GLY A 443 4.82 -15.30 -16.34
N ARG A 444 5.51 -14.31 -15.74
CA ARG A 444 5.55 -14.07 -14.29
C ARG A 444 4.73 -12.84 -13.90
N ILE A 445 4.45 -12.76 -12.62
CA ILE A 445 3.86 -11.59 -11.97
C ILE A 445 4.98 -10.79 -11.31
N HIS A 446 5.21 -9.57 -11.80
CA HIS A 446 6.22 -8.63 -11.32
C HIS A 446 5.59 -7.58 -10.41
N ALA A 447 5.31 -7.95 -9.16
CA ALA A 447 4.74 -7.02 -8.20
C ALA A 447 5.72 -5.90 -7.85
N THR A 448 5.18 -4.71 -7.63
CA THR A 448 5.99 -3.56 -7.18
C THR A 448 6.07 -3.54 -5.65
N PHE A 449 7.28 -3.66 -5.12
CA PHE A 449 7.55 -3.55 -3.69
C PHE A 449 7.99 -2.12 -3.37
N ASN A 450 7.14 -1.38 -2.66
CA ASN A 450 7.46 -0.04 -2.16
C ASN A 450 8.22 -0.20 -0.84
N GLN A 451 9.51 -0.01 -0.89
CA GLN A 451 10.41 -0.32 0.23
C GLN A 451 10.08 0.44 1.51
N LEU A 452 9.68 1.70 1.43
CA LEU A 452 9.41 2.58 2.56
C LEU A 452 8.14 3.40 2.31
N GLU A 453 6.98 2.78 2.52
CA GLU A 453 5.67 3.44 2.37
C GLU A 453 4.87 3.47 3.68
N ALA A 454 5.04 2.48 4.54
CA ALA A 454 4.41 2.48 5.84
C ALA A 454 5.22 3.31 6.85
N GLU A 455 4.51 4.07 7.68
CA GLU A 455 5.09 4.92 8.73
C GLU A 455 5.93 4.14 9.77
N THR A 456 5.71 2.84 9.90
CA THR A 456 6.50 1.95 10.76
C THR A 456 7.81 1.52 10.11
N GLY A 457 8.04 1.84 8.84
CA GLY A 457 9.19 1.34 8.07
C GLY A 457 8.93 0.01 7.37
N ARG A 458 7.74 -0.60 7.52
CA ARG A 458 7.36 -1.76 6.71
C ARG A 458 7.25 -1.37 5.24
N SER A 459 7.58 -2.30 4.36
CA SER A 459 7.29 -2.17 2.93
C SER A 459 5.81 -2.40 2.64
N SER A 460 5.37 -1.92 1.50
CA SER A 460 4.09 -2.31 0.93
C SER A 460 4.30 -2.96 -0.44
N CYS A 461 3.26 -3.58 -0.95
CA CYS A 461 3.27 -4.22 -2.25
C CYS A 461 2.06 -3.80 -3.07
N SER A 462 2.26 -3.57 -4.37
CA SER A 462 1.21 -3.14 -5.29
C SER A 462 1.45 -3.71 -6.69
N LYS A 463 0.44 -3.69 -7.53
CA LYS A 463 0.50 -4.07 -8.95
C LYS A 463 1.04 -5.49 -9.23
N PRO A 464 0.43 -6.54 -8.65
CA PRO A 464 -0.62 -6.59 -7.63
C PRO A 464 -0.07 -6.60 -6.20
N ASN A 465 -0.97 -6.47 -5.20
CA ASN A 465 -0.56 -6.57 -3.80
C ASN A 465 -0.45 -8.04 -3.36
N MET A 466 0.77 -8.57 -3.39
CA MET A 466 1.08 -9.93 -2.97
C MET A 466 1.00 -10.14 -1.44
N GLN A 467 1.11 -9.05 -0.66
CA GLN A 467 1.12 -9.14 0.81
C GLN A 467 -0.27 -9.31 1.42
N ASN A 468 -1.33 -9.12 0.64
CA ASN A 468 -2.72 -9.22 1.10
C ASN A 468 -3.45 -10.45 0.57
N LEU A 469 -2.73 -11.45 0.05
CA LEU A 469 -3.33 -12.70 -0.39
C LEU A 469 -4.13 -13.35 0.73
N THR A 470 -5.31 -13.86 0.39
CA THR A 470 -6.20 -14.47 1.37
C THR A 470 -5.59 -15.77 1.90
N ASN A 471 -5.49 -15.87 3.22
CA ASN A 471 -5.18 -17.13 3.87
C ASN A 471 -6.47 -17.98 3.88
N ASP A 472 -6.62 -18.87 2.92
CA ASP A 472 -7.64 -19.90 2.97
C ASP A 472 -7.16 -21.09 3.83
N GLU A 473 -8.08 -21.80 4.45
CA GLU A 473 -7.73 -22.93 5.34
C GLU A 473 -7.00 -24.06 4.61
N ALA A 474 -7.17 -24.14 3.29
CA ALA A 474 -6.56 -25.15 2.45
C ALA A 474 -5.20 -24.70 1.84
N GLY A 475 -4.82 -23.42 1.97
CA GLY A 475 -3.60 -22.87 1.37
C GLY A 475 -3.60 -22.81 -0.16
N GLU A 476 -4.78 -22.94 -0.79
CA GLU A 476 -4.92 -23.06 -2.23
C GLU A 476 -4.47 -21.83 -3.01
N VAL A 477 -4.66 -20.63 -2.43
CA VAL A 477 -4.21 -19.37 -3.06
C VAL A 477 -2.70 -19.34 -3.19
N HIS A 478 -2.01 -19.63 -2.09
CA HIS A 478 -0.54 -19.62 -2.05
C HIS A 478 0.03 -20.72 -2.94
N ALA A 479 -0.56 -21.94 -2.92
CA ALA A 479 -0.14 -23.07 -3.72
C ALA A 479 -0.25 -22.87 -5.24
N CYS A 480 -0.88 -21.78 -5.71
CA CYS A 480 -0.84 -21.38 -7.11
C CYS A 480 0.49 -20.75 -7.53
N PHE A 481 1.34 -20.33 -6.60
CA PHE A 481 2.67 -19.82 -6.92
C PHE A 481 3.68 -20.96 -6.85
N ILE A 482 4.40 -21.15 -7.94
CA ILE A 482 5.27 -22.32 -8.17
C ILE A 482 6.71 -21.88 -8.50
N CYS A 483 7.65 -22.81 -8.31
CA CYS A 483 9.01 -22.62 -8.79
C CYS A 483 9.09 -22.71 -10.32
N ASP A 484 10.20 -22.25 -10.88
CA ASP A 484 10.51 -22.45 -12.30
C ASP A 484 10.55 -23.95 -12.65
N PRO A 485 10.15 -24.29 -13.88
CA PRO A 485 10.35 -25.65 -14.39
C PRO A 485 11.83 -26.02 -14.35
N PRO A 486 12.15 -27.31 -14.42
CA PRO A 486 13.54 -27.76 -14.51
C PRO A 486 14.31 -27.05 -15.62
N ASP A 487 15.59 -26.78 -15.38
CA ASP A 487 16.47 -26.17 -16.37
C ASP A 487 16.47 -27.01 -17.66
N PRO A 488 16.15 -26.42 -18.82
CA PRO A 488 15.97 -27.18 -20.06
C PRO A 488 17.28 -27.80 -20.61
N ILE A 489 18.44 -27.36 -20.14
CA ILE A 489 19.75 -27.86 -20.60
C ILE A 489 20.27 -28.92 -19.65
N THR A 490 20.20 -28.66 -18.35
CA THR A 490 20.79 -29.52 -17.32
C THR A 490 19.80 -30.49 -16.69
N GLY A 491 18.50 -30.29 -16.86
CA GLY A 491 17.44 -31.01 -16.17
C GLY A 491 17.37 -30.73 -14.66
N GLU A 492 18.11 -29.76 -14.14
CA GLU A 492 18.16 -29.41 -12.72
C GLU A 492 16.81 -28.87 -12.23
N GLU A 493 16.20 -29.57 -11.27
CA GLU A 493 14.93 -29.17 -10.66
C GLU A 493 15.12 -27.96 -9.73
N ASN A 494 14.12 -27.06 -9.70
CA ASN A 494 14.06 -25.94 -8.80
C ASN A 494 13.12 -26.22 -7.62
N CYS A 495 13.25 -25.42 -6.56
CA CYS A 495 12.29 -25.36 -5.44
C CYS A 495 12.08 -23.92 -4.98
N LEU A 496 10.93 -23.69 -4.33
CA LEU A 496 10.70 -22.55 -3.49
C LEU A 496 11.17 -22.86 -2.06
N VAL A 497 11.79 -21.91 -1.45
CA VAL A 497 12.16 -21.92 -0.04
C VAL A 497 11.42 -20.75 0.60
N THR A 498 10.46 -21.07 1.47
CA THR A 498 9.66 -20.10 2.21
C THR A 498 10.19 -20.06 3.64
N ILE A 499 10.63 -18.89 4.10
CA ILE A 499 11.27 -18.75 5.40
C ILE A 499 10.58 -17.63 6.18
N ASP A 500 10.02 -17.94 7.35
CA ASP A 500 9.28 -17.04 8.22
C ASP A 500 10.00 -16.84 9.55
N MET A 501 10.06 -15.59 10.06
CA MET A 501 10.65 -15.31 11.38
C MET A 501 9.69 -15.75 12.49
N SER A 502 10.12 -16.71 13.30
CA SER A 502 9.29 -17.31 14.35
C SER A 502 9.01 -16.34 15.49
N GLY A 503 7.79 -15.80 15.54
CA GLY A 503 7.32 -14.94 16.63
C GLY A 503 8.13 -13.65 16.82
N ALA A 504 8.56 -13.02 15.72
CA ALA A 504 9.48 -11.88 15.71
C ALA A 504 9.04 -10.75 16.66
N GLU A 505 7.77 -10.33 16.61
CA GLU A 505 7.26 -9.24 17.46
C GLU A 505 7.34 -9.57 18.95
N LEU A 506 7.05 -10.81 19.32
CA LEU A 506 7.14 -11.24 20.74
C LEU A 506 8.59 -11.36 21.23
N ARG A 507 9.52 -11.77 20.36
CA ARG A 507 10.95 -11.79 20.66
C ARG A 507 11.50 -10.39 20.88
N ILE A 508 11.07 -9.43 20.04
CA ILE A 508 11.41 -8.01 20.21
C ILE A 508 10.85 -7.46 21.52
N ILE A 509 9.61 -7.80 21.90
CA ILE A 509 9.04 -7.38 23.19
C ILE A 509 9.80 -8.02 24.33
N ALA A 510 10.09 -9.32 24.27
CA ALA A 510 10.84 -10.01 25.31
C ALA A 510 12.22 -9.37 25.55
N GLU A 511 12.94 -9.02 24.49
CA GLU A 511 14.20 -8.31 24.53
C GLU A 511 14.06 -6.94 25.19
N GLN A 512 13.14 -6.12 24.68
CA GLN A 512 12.95 -4.73 25.10
C GLN A 512 12.40 -4.61 26.54
N ALA A 513 11.52 -5.53 26.92
CA ALA A 513 10.93 -5.58 28.26
C ALA A 513 11.85 -6.27 29.27
N ASN A 514 12.90 -6.94 28.84
CA ASN A 514 13.68 -7.88 29.62
C ASN A 514 12.80 -8.91 30.38
N ALA A 515 11.80 -9.46 29.64
CA ALA A 515 10.79 -10.37 30.17
C ALA A 515 11.39 -11.76 30.39
N THR A 516 11.86 -12.02 31.60
CA THR A 516 12.66 -13.20 31.96
C THR A 516 11.98 -14.53 31.62
N SER A 517 10.66 -14.64 31.83
CA SER A 517 9.88 -15.84 31.49
C SER A 517 9.83 -16.10 29.99
N TRP A 518 9.66 -15.06 29.17
CA TRP A 518 9.63 -15.18 27.72
C TRP A 518 11.03 -15.41 27.15
N ILE A 519 12.04 -14.71 27.66
CA ILE A 519 13.46 -14.92 27.29
C ILE A 519 13.84 -16.39 27.51
N ARG A 520 13.50 -16.93 28.69
CA ARG A 520 13.77 -18.34 29.02
C ARG A 520 13.00 -19.30 28.10
N ALA A 521 11.73 -19.01 27.82
CA ALA A 521 10.93 -19.84 26.91
C ALA A 521 11.55 -19.88 25.52
N PHE A 522 11.96 -18.73 24.98
CA PHE A 522 12.62 -18.66 23.68
C PHE A 522 13.98 -19.35 23.65
N ALA A 523 14.80 -19.18 24.69
CA ALA A 523 16.12 -19.82 24.81
C ALA A 523 16.04 -21.34 24.86
N LEU A 524 14.95 -21.90 25.41
CA LEU A 524 14.71 -23.35 25.48
C LEU A 524 13.89 -23.89 24.27
N GLY A 525 13.58 -23.04 23.28
CA GLY A 525 12.78 -23.45 22.13
C GLY A 525 11.33 -23.79 22.47
N HIS A 526 10.79 -23.28 23.58
CA HIS A 526 9.40 -23.52 24.01
C HIS A 526 8.39 -22.66 23.21
N ASP A 527 7.16 -23.13 23.06
CA ASP A 527 6.06 -22.31 22.55
C ASP A 527 5.62 -21.26 23.59
N VAL A 528 6.02 -20.01 23.39
CA VAL A 528 5.78 -18.91 24.34
C VAL A 528 4.30 -18.70 24.66
N HIS A 529 3.39 -18.95 23.71
CA HIS A 529 1.95 -18.81 23.94
C HIS A 529 1.44 -19.91 24.87
N SER A 530 1.91 -21.15 24.72
CA SER A 530 1.54 -22.27 25.60
C SER A 530 2.12 -22.08 26.99
N VAL A 531 3.39 -21.66 27.09
CA VAL A 531 4.03 -21.34 28.38
C VAL A 531 3.30 -20.20 29.09
N SER A 532 2.95 -19.15 28.36
CA SER A 532 2.18 -18.04 28.92
C SER A 532 0.78 -18.50 29.38
N THR A 533 0.15 -19.42 28.67
CA THR A 533 -1.16 -19.97 29.04
C THR A 533 -1.08 -20.82 30.31
N GLU A 534 -0.07 -21.65 30.42
CA GLU A 534 0.17 -22.44 31.65
C GLU A 534 0.35 -21.54 32.89
N ILE A 535 1.07 -20.42 32.72
CA ILE A 535 1.28 -19.45 33.80
C ILE A 535 -0.03 -18.72 34.16
N LEU A 536 -0.85 -18.38 33.17
CA LEU A 536 -2.10 -17.63 33.38
C LEU A 536 -3.24 -18.48 33.97
N GLU A 537 -3.39 -19.71 33.50
CA GLU A 537 -4.50 -20.61 33.86
C GLU A 537 -3.98 -22.03 34.15
N PRO A 538 -3.11 -22.22 35.18
CA PRO A 538 -2.42 -23.48 35.41
C PRO A 538 -3.35 -24.66 35.69
N GLU A 539 -4.44 -24.46 36.44
CA GLU A 539 -5.41 -25.50 36.77
C GLU A 539 -6.17 -25.97 35.53
N LYS A 540 -6.62 -25.02 34.69
CA LYS A 540 -7.32 -25.35 33.43
C LYS A 540 -6.39 -25.99 32.43
N TRP A 541 -5.11 -25.53 32.37
CA TRP A 541 -4.10 -26.14 31.52
C TRP A 541 -3.84 -27.58 31.90
N ALA A 542 -3.65 -27.85 33.20
CA ALA A 542 -3.47 -29.22 33.70
C ALA A 542 -4.71 -30.11 33.43
N ALA A 543 -5.92 -29.59 33.68
CA ALA A 543 -7.18 -30.31 33.46
C ALA A 543 -7.45 -30.61 31.98
N GLY A 544 -6.98 -29.75 31.04
CA GLY A 544 -7.15 -29.91 29.62
C GLY A 544 -6.08 -30.80 28.94
N THR A 545 -5.20 -31.43 29.73
CA THR A 545 -4.12 -32.29 29.20
C THR A 545 -4.69 -33.63 28.77
N GLU A 546 -4.53 -33.96 27.48
CA GLU A 546 -4.93 -35.23 26.91
C GLU A 546 -3.72 -36.20 26.82
N ALA A 547 -4.01 -37.51 26.66
CA ALA A 547 -2.95 -38.50 26.46
C ALA A 547 -2.11 -38.20 25.21
N GLY A 548 -0.79 -38.25 25.32
CA GLY A 548 0.13 -37.91 24.22
C GLY A 548 0.29 -36.40 23.97
N CYS A 549 0.02 -35.59 24.97
CA CYS A 549 0.17 -34.13 24.85
C CYS A 549 1.64 -33.75 24.59
N ALA A 550 1.91 -33.17 23.39
CA ALA A 550 3.25 -32.75 22.97
C ALA A 550 3.88 -31.68 23.90
N TYR A 551 3.08 -30.92 24.62
CA TYR A 551 3.55 -29.92 25.56
C TYR A 551 4.34 -30.52 26.73
N PHE A 552 3.92 -31.71 27.22
CA PHE A 552 4.56 -32.44 28.31
C PHE A 552 5.51 -33.54 27.85
N GLU A 553 5.70 -33.71 26.52
CA GLU A 553 6.77 -34.58 26.03
C GLU A 553 8.13 -34.13 26.57
N LYS A 554 9.00 -35.10 26.79
CA LYS A 554 10.36 -34.85 27.30
C LYS A 554 11.38 -34.98 26.17
N ASP A 555 12.42 -34.18 26.22
CA ASP A 555 13.62 -34.35 25.42
C ASP A 555 14.48 -35.55 25.89
N ALA A 556 15.61 -35.77 25.22
CA ALA A 556 16.54 -36.86 25.57
C ALA A 556 17.13 -36.72 26.97
N GLU A 557 17.20 -35.50 27.50
CA GLU A 557 17.71 -35.12 28.79
C GLU A 557 16.62 -35.18 29.90
N GLY A 558 15.36 -35.43 29.51
CA GLY A 558 14.22 -35.56 30.41
C GLY A 558 13.51 -34.25 30.75
N ASN A 559 13.85 -33.13 30.09
CA ASN A 559 13.17 -31.84 30.26
C ASN A 559 11.89 -31.74 29.43
N PRO A 560 10.83 -31.07 29.89
CA PRO A 560 9.64 -30.84 29.11
C PRO A 560 9.93 -29.98 27.86
N LYS A 561 9.52 -30.45 26.67
CA LYS A 561 9.71 -29.72 25.40
C LYS A 561 8.85 -28.46 25.30
N ARG A 562 7.72 -28.44 25.98
CA ARG A 562 6.74 -27.32 26.01
C ARG A 562 6.37 -26.80 24.62
N GLN A 563 6.19 -27.73 23.69
CA GLN A 563 5.79 -27.45 22.30
C GLN A 563 4.29 -27.24 22.20
N LYS A 564 3.85 -26.61 21.12
CA LYS A 564 2.45 -26.52 20.74
C LYS A 564 1.85 -27.93 20.66
N CYS A 565 0.70 -28.16 21.31
CA CYS A 565 0.02 -29.45 21.30
C CYS A 565 -1.36 -29.39 20.64
N GLU A 566 -1.92 -30.57 20.35
CA GLU A 566 -3.20 -30.71 19.67
C GLU A 566 -4.41 -30.90 20.62
N CYS A 567 -4.19 -30.92 21.94
CA CYS A 567 -5.27 -31.04 22.94
C CYS A 567 -6.33 -29.95 22.75
N LYS A 568 -7.60 -30.34 22.75
CA LYS A 568 -8.73 -29.46 22.44
C LYS A 568 -8.78 -28.21 23.34
N ASP A 569 -8.68 -28.43 24.65
CA ASP A 569 -8.77 -27.35 25.63
C ASP A 569 -7.49 -26.50 25.60
N HIS A 570 -6.31 -27.07 25.41
CA HIS A 570 -5.07 -26.34 25.23
C HIS A 570 -5.12 -25.42 24.00
N LYS A 571 -5.62 -25.89 22.87
CA LYS A 571 -5.84 -25.06 21.67
C LYS A 571 -6.73 -23.84 21.98
N LYS A 572 -7.82 -24.06 22.71
CA LYS A 572 -8.74 -22.98 23.07
C LYS A 572 -8.11 -21.96 24.01
N LEU A 573 -7.49 -22.42 25.07
CA LEU A 573 -6.82 -21.55 26.05
C LEU A 573 -5.65 -20.79 25.43
N ARG A 574 -4.82 -21.50 24.63
CA ARG A 574 -3.70 -20.91 23.91
C ARG A 574 -4.16 -19.81 22.94
N LYS A 575 -5.34 -19.98 22.28
CA LYS A 575 -5.91 -18.95 21.40
C LYS A 575 -6.18 -17.66 22.17
N HIS A 576 -6.71 -17.74 23.40
CA HIS A 576 -6.95 -16.56 24.22
C HIS A 576 -5.64 -15.84 24.57
N THR A 577 -4.65 -16.56 25.02
CA THR A 577 -3.33 -15.97 25.35
C THR A 577 -2.62 -15.41 24.13
N LYS A 578 -2.71 -16.09 22.98
CA LYS A 578 -2.19 -15.60 21.70
C LYS A 578 -2.85 -14.26 21.34
N ALA A 579 -4.17 -14.17 21.46
CA ALA A 579 -4.90 -12.93 21.17
C ALA A 579 -4.44 -11.77 22.09
N ILE A 580 -4.26 -12.03 23.41
CA ILE A 580 -3.74 -11.02 24.35
C ILE A 580 -2.34 -10.58 23.94
N ASN A 581 -1.43 -11.52 23.69
CA ASN A 581 -0.03 -11.23 23.35
C ASN A 581 0.07 -10.34 22.08
N PHE A 582 -0.74 -10.62 21.06
CA PHE A 582 -0.78 -9.79 19.85
C PHE A 582 -1.49 -8.45 20.06
N LEU A 583 -2.61 -8.45 20.78
CA LEU A 583 -3.36 -7.23 21.05
C LEU A 583 -2.51 -6.18 21.78
N LEU A 584 -1.64 -6.62 22.68
CA LEU A 584 -0.71 -5.76 23.39
C LEU A 584 0.27 -5.07 22.45
N CYS A 585 0.75 -5.75 21.39
CA CYS A 585 1.64 -5.17 20.38
C CYS A 585 0.99 -3.99 19.68
N TYR A 586 -0.32 -4.03 19.48
CA TYR A 586 -1.11 -3.00 18.80
C TYR A 586 -1.74 -1.96 19.73
N GLY A 587 -1.58 -2.13 21.04
CA GLY A 587 -2.14 -1.22 22.04
C GLY A 587 -3.66 -1.29 22.16
N GLY A 588 -4.26 -2.45 21.83
CA GLY A 588 -5.69 -2.72 21.97
C GLY A 588 -6.12 -2.84 23.44
N GLY A 589 -7.38 -2.51 23.72
CA GLY A 589 -7.98 -2.56 25.04
C GLY A 589 -8.92 -3.76 25.23
N PRO A 590 -9.57 -3.86 26.41
CA PRO A 590 -10.47 -4.96 26.73
C PRO A 590 -11.62 -5.16 25.74
N SER A 591 -12.17 -4.08 25.19
CA SER A 591 -13.25 -4.19 24.19
C SER A 591 -12.77 -4.89 22.91
N ALA A 592 -11.58 -4.53 22.40
CA ALA A 592 -11.01 -5.17 21.22
C ALA A 592 -10.70 -6.67 21.48
N LEU A 593 -10.22 -7.01 22.69
CA LEU A 593 -10.00 -8.41 23.09
C LEU A 593 -11.33 -9.17 23.21
N ALA A 594 -12.37 -8.54 23.76
CA ALA A 594 -13.68 -9.12 23.86
C ALA A 594 -14.26 -9.46 22.48
N ASP A 595 -14.11 -8.54 21.55
CA ASP A 595 -14.55 -8.71 20.15
C ASP A 595 -13.78 -9.85 19.44
N ASP A 596 -12.45 -9.88 19.54
CA ASP A 596 -11.60 -10.93 18.90
C ASP A 596 -11.90 -12.34 19.44
N LEU A 597 -12.16 -12.46 20.73
CA LEU A 597 -12.39 -13.75 21.38
C LEU A 597 -13.87 -14.15 21.47
N GLY A 598 -14.81 -13.24 21.16
CA GLY A 598 -16.25 -13.47 21.36
C GLY A 598 -16.64 -13.64 22.83
N ILE A 599 -15.99 -12.92 23.74
CA ILE A 599 -16.24 -12.94 25.19
C ILE A 599 -16.78 -11.60 25.67
N THR A 600 -17.25 -11.55 26.94
CA THR A 600 -17.71 -10.27 27.51
C THR A 600 -16.54 -9.32 27.79
N PRO A 601 -16.76 -7.98 27.73
CA PRO A 601 -15.74 -6.99 28.06
C PRO A 601 -15.18 -7.15 29.48
N GLU A 602 -16.03 -7.57 30.46
CA GLU A 602 -15.62 -7.85 31.83
C GLU A 602 -14.63 -9.01 31.89
N ARG A 603 -14.92 -10.10 31.17
CA ARG A 603 -14.01 -11.26 31.09
C ARG A 603 -12.70 -10.90 30.39
N ALA A 604 -12.75 -10.10 29.32
CA ALA A 604 -11.55 -9.60 28.64
C ALA A 604 -10.69 -8.75 29.59
N LYS A 605 -11.30 -7.89 30.39
CA LYS A 605 -10.62 -7.07 31.39
C LYS A 605 -9.94 -7.92 32.48
N GLU A 606 -10.64 -8.97 32.97
CA GLU A 606 -10.05 -9.92 33.93
C GLU A 606 -8.83 -10.64 33.34
N LEU A 607 -8.93 -11.15 32.11
CA LEU A 607 -7.82 -11.83 31.43
C LEU A 607 -6.62 -10.90 31.22
N MET A 608 -6.84 -9.66 30.85
CA MET A 608 -5.77 -8.66 30.71
C MET A 608 -5.12 -8.34 32.05
N ALA A 609 -5.89 -8.20 33.14
CA ALA A 609 -5.37 -7.98 34.47
C ALA A 609 -4.55 -9.18 34.99
N GLN A 610 -4.99 -10.41 34.72
CA GLN A 610 -4.22 -11.62 35.02
C GLN A 610 -2.90 -11.65 34.24
N HIS A 611 -2.93 -11.28 32.99
CA HIS A 611 -1.73 -11.19 32.13
C HIS A 611 -0.75 -10.11 32.62
N GLU A 612 -1.24 -8.94 33.03
CA GLU A 612 -0.42 -7.88 33.62
C GLU A 612 0.29 -8.35 34.91
N LYS A 613 -0.44 -9.07 35.75
CA LYS A 613 0.11 -9.64 36.98
C LYS A 613 1.18 -10.72 36.68
N ALA A 614 0.98 -11.51 35.65
CA ALA A 614 1.89 -12.60 35.28
C ALA A 614 3.16 -12.09 34.54
N PHE A 615 3.02 -11.02 33.76
CA PHE A 615 4.10 -10.46 32.92
C PHE A 615 4.26 -8.94 33.14
N PRO A 616 4.57 -8.48 34.36
CA PRO A 616 4.60 -7.06 34.70
C PRO A 616 5.67 -6.30 33.91
N GLU A 617 6.76 -6.94 33.51
CA GLU A 617 7.86 -6.34 32.75
C GLU A 617 7.36 -5.95 31.33
N VAL A 618 6.55 -6.80 30.70
CA VAL A 618 5.95 -6.55 29.38
C VAL A 618 5.03 -5.33 29.43
N TRP A 619 4.16 -5.28 30.43
CA TRP A 619 3.23 -4.17 30.59
C TRP A 619 3.92 -2.86 30.94
N ALA A 620 4.93 -2.91 31.82
CA ALA A 620 5.75 -1.76 32.17
C ALA A 620 6.50 -1.19 30.95
N TYR A 621 7.07 -2.07 30.11
CA TYR A 621 7.71 -1.67 28.86
C TYR A 621 6.73 -0.99 27.91
N LEU A 622 5.59 -1.63 27.65
CA LEU A 622 4.59 -1.10 26.72
C LEU A 622 3.99 0.23 27.21
N LYS A 623 3.73 0.36 28.50
CA LYS A 623 3.27 1.62 29.11
C LYS A 623 4.32 2.71 28.91
N ARG A 624 5.57 2.46 29.31
CA ARG A 624 6.67 3.42 29.16
C ARG A 624 6.88 3.84 27.69
N SER A 625 6.87 2.88 26.76
CA SER A 625 7.02 3.19 25.31
C SER A 625 5.92 4.12 24.80
N GLY A 626 4.68 3.96 25.28
CA GLY A 626 3.57 4.84 24.93
C GLY A 626 3.70 6.24 25.55
N GLU A 627 4.09 6.32 26.83
CA GLU A 627 4.33 7.57 27.56
C GLU A 627 5.52 8.34 26.97
N ASP A 628 6.60 7.65 26.63
CA ASP A 628 7.77 8.25 25.97
C ASP A 628 7.41 8.82 24.60
N ALA A 629 6.61 8.09 23.80
CA ALA A 629 6.16 8.58 22.50
C ALA A 629 5.30 9.86 22.62
N GLN A 630 4.46 9.95 23.64
CA GLN A 630 3.69 11.14 23.95
C GLN A 630 4.57 12.30 24.44
N ARG A 631 5.52 12.03 25.31
CA ARG A 631 6.42 13.02 25.90
C ARG A 631 7.42 13.58 24.89
N LEU A 632 7.99 12.70 24.04
CA LEU A 632 9.03 13.06 23.07
C LEU A 632 8.47 13.48 21.72
N ASN A 633 7.17 13.24 21.46
CA ASN A 633 6.53 13.40 20.15
C ASN A 633 7.22 12.56 19.04
N GLU A 634 7.90 11.52 19.42
CA GLU A 634 8.55 10.55 18.52
C GLU A 634 8.64 9.16 19.14
N ALA A 635 8.79 8.17 18.28
CA ALA A 635 9.17 6.82 18.70
C ALA A 635 10.34 6.33 17.83
N ARG A 636 11.15 5.43 18.39
CA ARG A 636 12.31 4.84 17.71
C ARG A 636 12.27 3.32 17.82
N ASP A 637 12.66 2.66 16.72
CA ASP A 637 12.91 1.23 16.72
C ASP A 637 14.31 0.89 17.30
N LEU A 638 14.65 -0.40 17.35
CA LEU A 638 15.95 -0.89 17.86
C LEU A 638 17.16 -0.38 17.06
N TYR A 639 16.99 -0.11 15.77
CA TYR A 639 18.03 0.45 14.89
C TYR A 639 18.07 1.98 14.90
N GLY A 640 17.19 2.63 15.70
CA GLY A 640 17.10 4.08 15.80
C GLY A 640 16.19 4.72 14.75
N ARG A 641 15.45 3.93 13.95
CA ARG A 641 14.44 4.44 13.00
C ARG A 641 13.42 5.28 13.75
N ARG A 642 13.33 6.55 13.38
CA ARG A 642 12.42 7.51 14.02
C ARG A 642 11.09 7.56 13.29
N ARG A 643 10.02 7.68 14.07
CA ARG A 643 8.72 8.14 13.63
C ARG A 643 8.31 9.34 14.45
N ILE A 644 8.09 10.47 13.82
CA ILE A 644 7.58 11.68 14.48
C ILE A 644 6.08 11.51 14.69
N LEU A 645 5.61 11.86 15.87
CA LEU A 645 4.24 11.71 16.33
C LEU A 645 3.78 13.07 16.89
N PRO A 646 3.42 14.04 16.02
CA PRO A 646 3.12 15.39 16.45
C PRO A 646 2.00 15.43 17.49
N ALA A 647 2.18 16.22 18.54
CA ALA A 647 1.13 16.47 19.53
C ALA A 647 -0.09 17.09 18.84
N PRO A 648 -1.32 16.65 19.16
CA PRO A 648 -2.52 17.22 18.57
C PRO A 648 -2.70 18.65 19.03
N THR A 649 -2.95 19.55 18.09
CA THR A 649 -3.40 20.92 18.36
C THR A 649 -4.92 20.97 18.36
N PHE A 650 -5.50 22.04 18.90
CA PHE A 650 -6.94 22.24 18.86
C PHE A 650 -7.47 22.22 17.42
N GLU A 651 -6.76 22.87 16.49
CA GLU A 651 -7.13 22.90 15.07
C GLU A 651 -7.05 21.54 14.42
N SER A 652 -5.95 20.79 14.61
CA SER A 652 -5.83 19.43 14.07
C SER A 652 -6.88 18.47 14.62
N ALA A 653 -7.28 18.64 15.88
CA ALA A 653 -8.36 17.85 16.49
C ALA A 653 -9.73 18.24 15.96
N LYS A 654 -9.94 19.52 15.64
CA LYS A 654 -11.16 20.03 15.02
C LYS A 654 -11.33 19.47 13.61
N GLU A 655 -10.28 19.54 12.78
CA GLU A 655 -10.29 18.98 11.43
C GLU A 655 -10.49 17.45 11.45
N TYR A 656 -9.81 16.75 12.37
CA TYR A 656 -10.02 15.31 12.56
C TYR A 656 -11.47 14.99 12.93
N TYR A 657 -12.08 15.75 13.86
CA TYR A 657 -13.47 15.52 14.25
C TYR A 657 -14.44 15.72 13.08
N LYS A 658 -14.21 16.76 12.27
CA LYS A 658 -15.00 17.03 11.07
C LYS A 658 -14.93 15.87 10.08
N SER A 659 -13.73 15.35 9.81
CA SER A 659 -13.57 14.25 8.84
C SER A 659 -14.15 12.91 9.31
N GLU A 660 -14.12 12.64 10.62
CA GLU A 660 -14.57 11.33 11.17
C GLU A 660 -16.06 11.31 11.58
N HIS A 661 -16.67 12.49 11.73
CA HIS A 661 -18.02 12.63 12.27
C HIS A 661 -18.88 13.61 11.45
N GLU A 662 -18.66 13.63 10.14
CA GLU A 662 -19.37 14.53 9.22
C GLU A 662 -20.89 14.41 9.39
N ASP A 663 -21.43 13.18 9.40
CA ASP A 663 -22.87 12.92 9.60
C ASP A 663 -23.46 13.51 10.88
N ARG A 664 -22.64 13.68 11.94
CA ARG A 664 -23.07 14.26 13.23
C ARG A 664 -23.04 15.79 13.21
N LEU A 665 -22.36 16.36 12.26
CA LEU A 665 -22.24 17.80 12.09
C LEU A 665 -23.27 18.34 11.10
N GLU A 666 -23.87 17.48 10.30
CA GLU A 666 -24.89 17.85 9.33
C GLU A 666 -26.10 18.51 10.03
N LEU A 667 -26.51 19.66 9.50
CA LEU A 667 -27.69 20.37 9.97
C LEU A 667 -28.98 19.68 9.51
N SER A 668 -30.13 20.04 10.11
CA SER A 668 -31.43 19.59 9.60
C SER A 668 -31.64 20.06 8.15
N GLU A 669 -32.40 19.30 7.35
CA GLU A 669 -32.73 19.69 5.97
C GLU A 669 -33.34 21.09 5.90
N GLU A 670 -34.18 21.47 6.86
CA GLU A 670 -34.82 22.79 6.97
C GLU A 670 -33.78 23.89 7.18
N ASP A 671 -32.79 23.67 8.05
CA ASP A 671 -31.70 24.66 8.32
C ASP A 671 -30.76 24.77 7.14
N GLN A 672 -30.44 23.65 6.47
CA GLN A 672 -29.62 23.65 5.26
C GLN A 672 -30.28 24.46 4.13
N GLU A 673 -31.55 24.21 3.85
CA GLU A 673 -32.30 24.94 2.80
C GLU A 673 -32.38 26.43 3.12
N LYS A 674 -32.64 26.78 4.36
CA LYS A 674 -32.71 28.16 4.83
C LYS A 674 -31.36 28.89 4.69
N ASN A 675 -30.26 28.26 5.09
CA ASN A 675 -28.93 28.83 4.99
C ASN A 675 -28.50 29.02 3.53
N LEU A 676 -28.74 28.02 2.69
CA LEU A 676 -28.42 28.08 1.26
C LEU A 676 -29.28 29.15 0.54
N PHE A 677 -30.56 29.26 0.89
CA PHE A 677 -31.43 30.29 0.34
C PHE A 677 -30.94 31.72 0.73
N ASN A 678 -30.64 31.93 2.00
CA ASN A 678 -30.14 33.23 2.49
C ASN A 678 -28.79 33.61 1.84
N PHE A 679 -27.89 32.65 1.68
CA PHE A 679 -26.60 32.84 0.99
C PHE A 679 -26.81 33.30 -0.46
N LYS A 680 -27.62 32.51 -1.23
CA LYS A 680 -27.94 32.83 -2.64
C LYS A 680 -28.62 34.20 -2.79
N ALA A 681 -29.54 34.52 -1.90
CA ALA A 681 -30.22 35.83 -1.88
C ALA A 681 -29.27 36.99 -1.59
N SER A 682 -28.29 36.81 -0.70
CA SER A 682 -27.33 37.86 -0.32
C SER A 682 -26.16 38.00 -1.30
N GLN A 683 -25.61 36.90 -1.81
CA GLN A 683 -24.41 36.86 -2.63
C GLN A 683 -24.71 36.85 -4.15
N MET A 684 -25.96 36.62 -4.56
CA MET A 684 -26.40 36.49 -5.96
C MET A 684 -25.59 35.49 -6.80
N ARG A 685 -25.03 34.46 -6.15
CA ARG A 685 -24.25 33.35 -6.80
C ARG A 685 -24.45 32.05 -6.05
N GLU A 686 -24.07 30.95 -6.68
CA GLU A 686 -23.97 29.65 -6.01
C GLU A 686 -22.76 29.62 -5.03
N PRO A 687 -22.89 28.91 -3.91
CA PRO A 687 -21.77 28.72 -2.99
C PRO A 687 -20.68 27.84 -3.62
N THR A 688 -19.42 28.05 -3.26
CA THR A 688 -18.34 27.09 -3.51
C THR A 688 -18.51 25.86 -2.60
N GLU A 689 -17.84 24.77 -2.89
CA GLU A 689 -17.89 23.55 -2.05
C GLU A 689 -17.60 23.82 -0.57
N ALA A 690 -16.61 24.66 -0.28
CA ALA A 690 -16.26 25.02 1.10
C ALA A 690 -17.34 25.90 1.78
N GLU A 691 -17.97 26.80 1.05
CA GLU A 691 -19.08 27.60 1.54
C GLU A 691 -20.33 26.75 1.73
N GLU A 692 -20.65 25.84 0.80
CA GLU A 692 -21.75 24.90 0.90
C GLU A 692 -21.59 24.02 2.13
N TYR A 693 -20.40 23.48 2.38
CA TYR A 693 -20.10 22.71 3.59
C TYR A 693 -20.41 23.55 4.87
N SER A 694 -19.98 24.79 4.92
CA SER A 694 -20.22 25.67 6.07
C SER A 694 -21.70 26.07 6.26
N LEU A 695 -22.51 25.97 5.22
CA LEU A 695 -23.94 26.27 5.25
C LEU A 695 -24.79 25.04 5.63
N THR A 696 -24.25 23.85 5.41
CA THR A 696 -24.93 22.57 5.64
C THR A 696 -24.48 21.85 6.91
N HIS A 697 -23.33 22.23 7.48
CA HIS A 697 -22.76 21.61 8.67
C HIS A 697 -22.51 22.65 9.77
N ARG A 698 -22.74 22.27 11.01
CA ARG A 698 -22.33 23.03 12.18
C ARG A 698 -20.85 22.83 12.50
N GLU A 699 -20.26 23.80 13.13
CA GLU A 699 -18.92 23.61 13.70
C GLU A 699 -18.96 22.64 14.90
N PRO A 700 -17.92 21.81 15.10
CA PRO A 700 -17.79 21.00 16.30
C PRO A 700 -17.74 21.89 17.55
N SER A 701 -18.45 21.49 18.59
CA SER A 701 -18.39 22.13 19.89
C SER A 701 -16.98 21.97 20.51
N GLU A 702 -16.62 22.86 21.42
CA GLU A 702 -15.34 22.78 22.13
C GLU A 702 -15.15 21.42 22.87
N ASN A 703 -16.21 20.85 23.41
CA ASN A 703 -16.18 19.56 24.12
C ASN A 703 -15.91 18.40 23.14
N GLU A 704 -16.49 18.43 21.95
CA GLU A 704 -16.23 17.46 20.89
C GLU A 704 -14.78 17.53 20.42
N VAL A 705 -14.26 18.75 20.20
CA VAL A 705 -12.86 18.95 19.83
C VAL A 705 -11.91 18.50 20.94
N ARG A 706 -12.19 18.82 22.21
CA ARG A 706 -11.39 18.36 23.35
C ARG A 706 -11.42 16.83 23.50
N SER A 707 -12.57 16.21 23.24
CA SER A 707 -12.68 14.73 23.22
C SER A 707 -11.85 14.12 22.10
N ALA A 708 -11.92 14.65 20.89
CA ALA A 708 -11.11 14.24 19.76
C ALA A 708 -9.60 14.41 20.04
N MET A 709 -9.23 15.54 20.64
CA MET A 709 -7.85 15.82 21.06
C MET A 709 -7.32 14.78 22.05
N LYS A 710 -8.13 14.37 23.04
CA LYS A 710 -7.79 13.29 23.98
C LYS A 710 -7.64 11.94 23.28
N GLY A 711 -8.53 11.66 22.32
CA GLY A 711 -8.45 10.45 21.49
C GLY A 711 -7.19 10.40 20.64
N LEU A 712 -6.84 11.52 20.00
CA LEU A 712 -5.60 11.67 19.22
C LEU A 712 -4.35 11.53 20.09
N TRP A 713 -4.36 12.12 21.30
CA TRP A 713 -3.27 11.95 22.26
C TRP A 713 -3.09 10.48 22.66
N GLY A 714 -4.16 9.76 22.94
CA GLY A 714 -4.10 8.32 23.19
C GLY A 714 -3.58 7.52 21.98
N SER A 715 -3.91 7.96 20.77
CA SER A 715 -3.43 7.38 19.52
C SER A 715 -1.90 7.48 19.39
N ILE A 716 -1.27 8.60 19.83
CA ILE A 716 0.19 8.75 19.82
C ILE A 716 0.84 7.64 20.64
N GLY A 717 0.34 7.38 21.85
CA GLY A 717 0.88 6.30 22.69
C GLY A 717 0.77 4.92 22.03
N ARG A 718 -0.37 4.60 21.41
CA ARG A 718 -0.54 3.34 20.68
C ARG A 718 0.40 3.23 19.47
N ARG A 719 0.48 4.29 18.66
CA ARG A 719 1.36 4.36 17.49
C ARG A 719 2.84 4.27 17.87
N GLY A 720 3.22 4.86 19.01
CA GLY A 720 4.57 4.78 19.56
C GLY A 720 4.97 3.36 19.95
N LYS A 721 4.14 2.67 20.75
CA LYS A 721 4.35 1.25 21.11
C LYS A 721 4.53 0.38 19.87
N ASN A 722 3.60 0.53 18.92
CA ASN A 722 3.61 -0.25 17.69
C ASN A 722 4.86 0.00 16.85
N HIS A 723 5.33 1.27 16.77
CA HIS A 723 6.53 1.60 16.01
C HIS A 723 7.79 0.95 16.58
N CYS A 724 7.96 0.93 17.90
CA CYS A 724 9.09 0.27 18.53
C CYS A 724 9.19 -1.22 18.19
N ILE A 725 8.07 -1.90 18.03
CA ILE A 725 7.99 -3.33 17.75
C ILE A 725 8.04 -3.60 16.25
N GLN A 726 7.07 -3.09 15.50
CA GLN A 726 6.97 -3.35 14.06
C GLN A 726 8.11 -2.70 13.25
N GLY A 727 8.57 -1.52 13.68
CA GLY A 727 9.73 -0.86 13.07
C GLY A 727 10.99 -1.69 13.22
N SER A 728 11.22 -2.26 14.43
CA SER A 728 12.37 -3.14 14.69
C SER A 728 12.33 -4.38 13.81
N ASN A 729 11.15 -5.02 13.69
CA ASN A 729 10.98 -6.17 12.82
C ASN A 729 11.28 -5.82 11.35
N ALA A 730 10.73 -4.72 10.85
CA ALA A 730 10.98 -4.25 9.48
C ALA A 730 12.47 -3.93 9.23
N SER A 731 13.15 -3.33 10.21
CA SER A 731 14.58 -3.01 10.11
C SER A 731 15.47 -4.27 10.14
N ILE A 732 15.12 -5.29 10.94
CA ILE A 732 15.81 -6.59 10.97
C ILE A 732 15.73 -7.28 9.61
N ILE A 733 14.54 -7.37 9.01
CA ILE A 733 14.34 -7.97 7.69
C ILE A 733 15.16 -7.24 6.61
N LYS A 734 15.04 -5.91 6.56
CA LYS A 734 15.78 -5.10 5.60
C LYS A 734 17.28 -5.26 5.74
N ARG A 735 17.77 -5.29 6.98
CA ARG A 735 19.18 -5.54 7.24
C ARG A 735 19.61 -6.92 6.76
N ALA A 736 18.84 -7.96 7.01
CA ALA A 736 19.12 -9.32 6.55
C ALA A 736 19.14 -9.44 5.02
N MET A 737 18.24 -8.73 4.32
CA MET A 737 18.17 -8.72 2.85
C MET A 737 19.26 -7.86 2.20
N SER A 738 19.91 -6.98 2.93
CA SER A 738 20.77 -5.92 2.40
C SER A 738 22.02 -6.41 1.66
N CYS A 739 22.66 -5.50 0.92
CA CYS A 739 24.03 -5.69 0.39
C CYS A 739 25.11 -5.36 1.43
N GLY A 740 24.72 -5.10 2.69
CA GLY A 740 25.65 -4.83 3.78
C GLY A 740 26.37 -6.08 4.31
N PHE A 741 27.22 -5.85 5.30
CA PHE A 741 27.99 -6.88 6.00
C PHE A 741 27.77 -6.74 7.50
N ASP A 742 27.81 -7.86 8.23
CA ASP A 742 27.79 -7.81 9.70
C ASP A 742 29.13 -7.32 10.28
N ALA A 743 29.23 -7.25 11.59
CA ALA A 743 30.41 -6.78 12.30
C ALA A 743 31.67 -7.66 12.08
N GLN A 744 31.50 -8.89 11.65
CA GLN A 744 32.55 -9.84 11.31
C GLN A 744 32.94 -9.80 9.83
N GLY A 745 32.30 -8.94 9.04
CA GLY A 745 32.51 -8.82 7.59
C GLY A 745 31.79 -9.90 6.76
N VAL A 746 30.86 -10.65 7.36
CA VAL A 746 30.08 -11.65 6.63
C VAL A 746 28.95 -10.97 5.85
N PRO A 747 28.82 -11.19 4.53
CA PRO A 747 27.81 -10.54 3.72
C PRO A 747 26.40 -11.02 4.07
N TYR A 748 25.41 -10.13 3.92
CA TYR A 748 23.99 -10.46 4.00
C TYR A 748 23.46 -11.02 2.67
N LEU A 749 22.16 -11.22 2.57
CA LEU A 749 21.51 -12.06 1.54
C LEU A 749 21.79 -11.61 0.11
N TRP A 750 21.82 -10.30 -0.16
CA TRP A 750 22.00 -9.80 -1.53
C TRP A 750 23.25 -10.33 -2.23
N HIS A 751 24.36 -10.50 -1.48
CA HIS A 751 25.62 -11.08 -1.97
C HIS A 751 25.68 -12.60 -1.85
N SER A 752 24.94 -13.16 -0.90
CA SER A 752 25.06 -14.56 -0.53
C SER A 752 24.19 -15.50 -1.36
N LEU A 753 22.95 -15.06 -1.71
CA LEU A 753 22.02 -15.86 -2.50
C LEU A 753 22.56 -16.29 -3.87
N PRO A 754 23.24 -15.43 -4.66
CA PRO A 754 23.76 -15.81 -5.97
C PRO A 754 24.77 -16.98 -5.94
N LYS A 755 25.46 -17.21 -4.81
CA LYS A 755 26.39 -18.34 -4.64
C LYS A 755 25.71 -19.70 -4.78
N TYR A 756 24.41 -19.75 -4.44
CA TYR A 756 23.54 -20.92 -4.52
C TYR A 756 22.60 -20.86 -5.74
N LYS A 757 22.88 -19.97 -6.72
CA LYS A 757 21.96 -19.67 -7.83
C LYS A 757 20.54 -19.33 -7.32
N ALA A 758 20.44 -18.81 -6.12
CA ALA A 758 19.18 -18.48 -5.47
C ALA A 758 18.76 -17.05 -5.85
N LYS A 759 17.45 -16.86 -6.00
CA LYS A 759 16.79 -15.59 -6.29
C LYS A 759 15.80 -15.26 -5.19
N LEU A 760 15.78 -14.03 -4.71
CA LEU A 760 14.73 -13.51 -3.84
C LEU A 760 13.54 -13.12 -4.72
N LEU A 761 12.37 -13.72 -4.46
CA LEU A 761 11.17 -13.53 -5.29
C LEU A 761 10.15 -12.60 -4.64
N SER A 762 9.97 -12.71 -3.32
CA SER A 762 8.92 -11.95 -2.63
C SER A 762 9.23 -11.81 -1.14
N MET A 763 8.58 -10.82 -0.53
CA MET A 763 8.55 -10.61 0.90
C MET A 763 7.10 -10.39 1.35
N ILE A 764 6.61 -11.23 2.26
CA ILE A 764 5.26 -11.17 2.80
C ILE A 764 5.34 -10.97 4.32
N HIS A 765 5.22 -9.72 4.76
CA HIS A 765 5.39 -9.32 6.15
C HIS A 765 6.79 -9.67 6.69
N ASP A 766 6.94 -10.76 7.44
CA ASP A 766 8.16 -11.32 8.03
C ASP A 766 8.64 -12.61 7.36
N GLU A 767 8.00 -13.00 6.26
CA GLU A 767 8.32 -14.16 5.43
C GLU A 767 9.10 -13.73 4.18
N LEU A 768 10.19 -14.42 3.85
CA LEU A 768 10.92 -14.31 2.59
C LEU A 768 10.68 -15.55 1.73
N ILE A 769 10.50 -15.34 0.43
CA ILE A 769 10.34 -16.41 -0.55
C ILE A 769 11.52 -16.36 -1.51
N CYS A 770 12.32 -17.44 -1.50
CA CYS A 770 13.45 -17.62 -2.40
C CYS A 770 13.18 -18.79 -3.37
N GLN A 771 13.78 -18.73 -4.54
CA GLN A 771 13.87 -19.87 -5.46
C GLN A 771 15.32 -20.25 -5.66
N CYS A 772 15.61 -21.52 -5.68
CA CYS A 772 16.94 -22.05 -5.98
C CYS A 772 16.84 -23.44 -6.60
N PRO A 773 17.95 -23.98 -7.19
CA PRO A 773 18.06 -25.39 -7.49
C PRO A 773 17.78 -26.25 -6.23
N LYS A 774 16.96 -27.29 -6.38
CA LYS A 774 16.46 -28.14 -5.28
C LYS A 774 17.56 -28.67 -4.37
N ARG A 775 18.73 -28.99 -4.94
CA ARG A 775 19.91 -29.44 -4.18
C ARG A 775 20.44 -28.41 -3.16
N TYR A 776 20.12 -27.13 -3.33
CA TYR A 776 20.55 -26.04 -2.44
C TYR A 776 19.42 -25.55 -1.51
N GLY A 777 18.22 -26.16 -1.57
CA GLY A 777 17.08 -25.70 -0.78
C GLY A 777 17.38 -25.56 0.71
N GLN A 778 17.99 -26.58 1.30
CA GLN A 778 18.35 -26.59 2.72
C GLN A 778 19.40 -25.51 3.06
N GLN A 779 20.45 -25.39 2.24
CA GLN A 779 21.50 -24.39 2.45
C GLN A 779 20.96 -22.96 2.31
N VAL A 780 20.01 -22.72 1.40
CA VAL A 780 19.36 -21.43 1.23
C VAL A 780 18.47 -21.11 2.43
N ALA A 781 17.72 -22.09 2.94
CA ALA A 781 16.89 -21.93 4.13
C ALA A 781 17.75 -21.54 5.35
N GLU A 782 18.82 -22.29 5.60
CA GLU A 782 19.77 -22.02 6.69
C GLU A 782 20.48 -20.67 6.52
N LEU A 783 20.85 -20.31 5.29
CA LEU A 783 21.46 -19.01 4.97
C LEU A 783 20.52 -17.84 5.33
N VAL A 784 19.24 -17.94 4.98
CA VAL A 784 18.26 -16.89 5.28
C VAL A 784 17.97 -16.83 6.77
N ALA A 785 17.79 -17.96 7.43
CA ALA A 785 17.62 -18.03 8.89
C ALA A 785 18.81 -17.43 9.64
N ASP A 786 20.04 -17.74 9.19
CA ASP A 786 21.26 -17.15 9.76
C ASP A 786 21.35 -15.65 9.52
N ALA A 787 20.93 -15.14 8.34
CA ALA A 787 20.91 -13.72 8.07
C ALA A 787 19.92 -12.97 8.99
N PHE A 788 18.73 -13.53 9.27
CA PHE A 788 17.80 -12.98 10.27
C PHE A 788 18.42 -12.96 11.66
N ARG A 789 19.03 -14.06 12.07
CA ARG A 789 19.70 -14.19 13.37
C ARG A 789 20.82 -13.15 13.53
N ARG A 790 21.70 -13.01 12.54
CA ARG A 790 22.81 -12.03 12.55
C ARG A 790 22.31 -10.59 12.55
N ALA A 791 21.32 -10.27 11.73
CA ALA A 791 20.73 -8.94 11.71
C ALA A 791 20.10 -8.60 13.07
N ALA A 792 19.31 -9.49 13.65
CA ALA A 792 18.73 -9.27 14.97
C ALA A 792 19.81 -9.13 16.06
N ALA A 793 20.89 -9.91 16.01
CA ALA A 793 21.97 -9.89 17.00
C ALA A 793 22.77 -8.57 17.04
N GLU A 794 22.68 -7.72 15.98
CA GLU A 794 23.23 -6.37 16.03
C GLU A 794 22.57 -5.53 17.13
N VAL A 795 21.28 -5.75 17.42
CA VAL A 795 20.45 -4.91 18.29
C VAL A 795 19.75 -5.67 19.43
N MET A 796 19.69 -7.00 19.38
CA MET A 796 19.12 -7.88 20.42
C MET A 796 20.25 -8.70 21.06
N LYS A 797 20.28 -8.78 22.39
CA LYS A 797 21.37 -9.42 23.13
C LYS A 797 20.92 -10.62 23.94
N ASN A 798 19.67 -10.64 24.39
CA ASN A 798 19.12 -11.64 25.29
C ASN A 798 18.21 -12.66 24.57
N VAL A 799 17.68 -12.30 23.41
CA VAL A 799 16.75 -13.14 22.65
C VAL A 799 17.27 -13.35 21.24
N GLU A 800 17.51 -14.61 20.89
CA GLU A 800 17.92 -14.98 19.53
C GLU A 800 16.71 -14.96 18.60
N MET A 801 16.88 -14.43 17.38
CA MET A 801 15.88 -14.52 16.31
C MET A 801 16.01 -15.86 15.61
N THR A 802 14.92 -16.60 15.51
CA THR A 802 14.86 -17.88 14.81
C THR A 802 13.89 -17.81 13.65
N ALA A 803 14.00 -18.75 12.72
CA ALA A 803 13.09 -18.85 11.58
C ALA A 803 12.64 -20.30 11.39
N GLU A 804 11.46 -20.45 10.83
CA GLU A 804 10.93 -21.73 10.33
C GLU A 804 10.90 -21.66 8.80
N TRP A 805 11.05 -22.82 8.14
CA TRP A 805 11.05 -22.85 6.68
C TRP A 805 10.36 -24.11 6.12
N LYS A 806 9.90 -23.94 4.88
CA LYS A 806 9.39 -25.03 4.05
C LYS A 806 10.12 -25.02 2.71
N ILE A 807 10.39 -26.20 2.17
CA ILE A 807 11.03 -26.40 0.88
C ILE A 807 10.06 -27.22 0.03
N SER A 808 9.57 -26.65 -1.05
CA SER A 808 8.53 -27.26 -1.86
C SER A 808 8.63 -26.79 -3.33
N ASP A 809 7.90 -27.41 -4.24
CA ASP A 809 7.76 -26.95 -5.63
C ASP A 809 6.79 -25.76 -5.76
N ARG A 810 6.08 -25.45 -4.68
CA ARG A 810 5.09 -24.34 -4.62
C ARG A 810 5.16 -23.60 -3.29
N TRP A 811 4.55 -22.43 -3.24
CA TRP A 811 4.47 -21.68 -2.00
C TRP A 811 3.49 -22.33 -1.03
N GLU A 812 4.00 -22.89 0.06
CA GLU A 812 3.25 -23.47 1.17
C GLU A 812 3.31 -22.57 2.41
N LYS A 813 2.15 -22.36 3.03
CA LYS A 813 2.01 -21.64 4.30
C LYS A 813 1.80 -22.54 5.49
#